data_2fb3ea8ab45026852f21cc4a7100f447
#
_entry.id   2fb3ea8ab45026852f21cc4a7100f447
#
_cell.length_a   1.000
_cell.length_b   1.000
_cell.length_c   1.000
_cell.angle_alpha   90.00
_cell.angle_beta   90.00
_cell.angle_gamma   90.00
#
_symmetry.space_group_name_H-M   'P 1'
#
loop_
_entity.id
_entity.type
_entity.pdbx_description
1 polymer ?
#
loop_
_entity_poly.entity_id
_entity_poly.type
_entity_poly.pdbx_seq_one_letter_code
_entity_poly.pdbx_strand_id
1 'polypeptide(L)'
;MDPDIPEVVSVIIVNYRGASDVLECVRGLDGLDWPRDRLEIVVVENGSGDDSESVLRAAFAGRDDVRLIVSEVNLGFAGGSNLGAGAASGSILAFLNSDARPDAAWLTAAATAFRSSSDIAAVASKVLDWNGETVDFVGGGLTWFGMGYKEHESEPDDARFDRERDVLYGTGSALLVRSEAFREAGGFDERYFMFFEDVDLGWRLNLMGFRVRFVPSSTVFHRHHASMGSFGAYRETYLLEKNALATLYKNLSDENLARFLPGAMALLARRSVAKGGLDSTSLDIRSYSDAADESSASTEVPKETLAGLYALDRFVADLPGLDADRARIQQERRRTDGELFRLFGSMIHPLLPDSEYLEGFRSIVDVFGIEEAPARRRVLVITGDALGEKMAGPGLRAWKVCEALSAENDVRLLTWNAANRASDAFEVAHVDLQNERQMRVHEQWADVIFFQGYALHHYETLQQSEKVIVADLYDPMHLEQLEQGREFGGERWSAQVRSATDVLNQQLARGDFFLCASERQRLFWLGQLAALGRINPATYSADDTLEELIAIAPFGMDSTPPEHTRRALRGVVDGIGEDDKVVIWGGGIYNWFDTHTLVRAIGVVAERHPDIRLFFMGVAHPNPDVPEMAIVSSTRRLAAELGLTDRHVFFNDSWVALNDRQNYLLEADLGVSTHYEHIETTFSFRTRILDYLWAGLPIVATRGDGFADLIEQEGLGAAVPSRDVEALAAALESVLYDEEKAADARAAVARVRERFTWERTLRPLVEFCREPRRAPDLAFRAGLPDLPGARRGAARTPEERFQAISARRHGLSRDLALARHYLTTGGISSLAGKVQSRITHRRASRG
;
A
#
# COMPACT_ATOMS: atom_id res chain seq x y z
N MET A 1 -5.75 22.82 15.59
CA MET A 1 -4.98 22.99 16.85
C MET A 1 -3.62 23.53 16.49
N ASP A 2 -3.07 24.39 17.31
CA ASP A 2 -1.72 24.95 17.08
C ASP A 2 -0.72 23.78 17.14
N PRO A 3 0.07 23.49 16.10
CA PRO A 3 0.97 22.34 16.04
C PRO A 3 2.11 22.41 17.07
N ASP A 4 2.34 23.56 17.66
CA ASP A 4 3.42 23.79 18.63
C ASP A 4 2.99 23.59 20.09
N ILE A 5 1.69 23.33 20.39
CA ILE A 5 1.22 23.10 21.76
C ILE A 5 1.10 21.59 22.00
N PRO A 6 1.91 20.97 22.90
CA PRO A 6 1.77 19.56 23.25
C PRO A 6 0.37 19.25 23.80
N GLU A 7 -0.16 18.06 23.43
CA GLU A 7 -1.43 17.57 23.99
C GLU A 7 -1.29 17.26 25.48
N VAL A 8 -2.39 17.32 26.24
CA VAL A 8 -2.39 16.83 27.62
C VAL A 8 -2.47 15.31 27.60
N VAL A 9 -1.51 14.65 28.23
CA VAL A 9 -1.46 13.19 28.37
C VAL A 9 -1.78 12.81 29.81
N SER A 10 -2.75 11.89 30.01
CA SER A 10 -3.03 11.30 31.31
C SER A 10 -2.45 9.89 31.34
N VAL A 11 -1.43 9.66 32.16
CA VAL A 11 -0.83 8.34 32.41
C VAL A 11 -1.62 7.63 33.50
N ILE A 12 -2.19 6.47 33.19
CA ILE A 12 -3.03 5.68 34.09
C ILE A 12 -2.27 4.45 34.56
N ILE A 13 -2.12 4.31 35.86
CA ILE A 13 -1.39 3.21 36.51
C ILE A 13 -2.33 2.52 37.50
N VAL A 14 -2.54 1.22 37.34
CA VAL A 14 -3.37 0.40 38.26
C VAL A 14 -2.46 -0.32 39.23
N ASN A 15 -2.66 -0.09 40.52
CA ASN A 15 -1.97 -0.79 41.62
C ASN A 15 -2.83 -1.90 42.18
N TYR A 16 -2.25 -3.08 42.34
CA TYR A 16 -2.77 -4.17 43.18
C TYR A 16 -1.64 -4.87 43.90
N ARG A 17 -1.44 -4.56 45.20
CA ARG A 17 -0.39 -5.11 46.08
C ARG A 17 1.05 -4.86 45.58
N GLY A 18 1.28 -3.76 44.87
CA GLY A 18 2.56 -3.40 44.24
C GLY A 18 2.94 -1.94 44.47
N ALA A 19 2.67 -1.35 45.65
CA ALA A 19 2.93 0.07 45.91
C ALA A 19 4.38 0.49 45.64
N SER A 20 5.37 -0.38 45.93
CA SER A 20 6.78 -0.12 45.62
C SER A 20 7.07 0.03 44.15
N ASP A 21 6.43 -0.79 43.33
CA ASP A 21 6.59 -0.76 41.86
C ASP A 21 5.94 0.50 41.29
N VAL A 22 4.75 0.89 41.79
CA VAL A 22 4.10 2.15 41.41
C VAL A 22 5.00 3.36 41.72
N LEU A 23 5.67 3.38 42.90
CA LEU A 23 6.59 4.47 43.27
C LEU A 23 7.81 4.53 42.34
N GLU A 24 8.30 3.39 41.87
CA GLU A 24 9.40 3.32 40.92
C GLU A 24 8.92 3.75 39.52
N CYS A 25 7.75 3.30 39.07
CA CYS A 25 7.13 3.71 37.82
C CYS A 25 6.90 5.23 37.74
N VAL A 26 6.32 5.83 38.81
CA VAL A 26 6.09 7.30 38.88
C VAL A 26 7.41 8.07 38.86
N ARG A 27 8.48 7.56 39.51
CA ARG A 27 9.82 8.16 39.40
C ARG A 27 10.37 8.09 37.97
N GLY A 28 10.06 7.02 37.22
CA GLY A 28 10.40 6.93 35.80
C GLY A 28 9.71 8.01 34.96
N LEU A 29 8.44 8.31 35.28
CA LEU A 29 7.69 9.39 34.63
C LEU A 29 8.29 10.80 34.92
N ASP A 30 8.99 10.95 36.04
CA ASP A 30 9.69 12.20 36.36
C ASP A 30 10.86 12.50 35.41
N GLY A 31 11.36 11.52 34.67
CA GLY A 31 12.44 11.62 33.69
C GLY A 31 12.01 11.84 32.26
N LEU A 32 10.71 11.97 31.98
CA LEU A 32 10.20 12.09 30.61
C LEU A 32 10.54 13.44 29.97
N ASP A 33 10.79 13.39 28.68
CA ASP A 33 11.00 14.54 27.80
C ASP A 33 9.63 15.10 27.35
N TRP A 34 8.80 15.47 28.35
CA TRP A 34 7.44 15.95 28.19
C TRP A 34 7.15 17.11 29.12
N PRO A 35 6.44 18.19 28.69
CA PRO A 35 6.10 19.31 29.54
C PRO A 35 5.28 18.88 30.75
N ARG A 36 5.73 19.24 31.95
CA ARG A 36 5.10 18.85 33.22
C ARG A 36 3.66 19.35 33.38
N ASP A 37 3.38 20.55 32.87
CA ASP A 37 2.03 21.14 32.86
C ASP A 37 1.09 20.46 31.84
N ARG A 38 1.60 19.52 31.07
CA ARG A 38 0.87 18.70 30.08
C ARG A 38 0.87 17.21 30.43
N LEU A 39 1.33 16.86 31.63
CA LEU A 39 1.33 15.48 32.14
C LEU A 39 0.44 15.38 33.36
N GLU A 40 -0.56 14.53 33.34
CA GLU A 40 -1.40 14.12 34.45
C GLU A 40 -1.08 12.66 34.78
N ILE A 41 -0.84 12.33 36.05
CA ILE A 41 -0.63 10.94 36.48
C ILE A 41 -1.83 10.52 37.33
N VAL A 42 -2.52 9.48 36.91
CA VAL A 42 -3.69 8.92 37.60
C VAL A 42 -3.30 7.53 38.12
N VAL A 43 -3.16 7.40 39.42
CA VAL A 43 -2.87 6.14 40.10
C VAL A 43 -4.15 5.60 40.69
N VAL A 44 -4.54 4.36 40.32
CA VAL A 44 -5.68 3.66 40.88
C VAL A 44 -5.20 2.61 41.86
N GLU A 45 -5.45 2.81 43.13
CA GLU A 45 -5.31 1.77 44.16
C GLU A 45 -6.53 0.85 44.08
N ASN A 46 -6.30 -0.36 43.64
CA ASN A 46 -7.37 -1.24 43.14
C ASN A 46 -7.79 -2.30 44.18
N GLY A 47 -8.09 -1.88 45.40
CA GLY A 47 -8.57 -2.73 46.48
C GLY A 47 -7.57 -3.78 46.93
N SER A 48 -6.31 -3.39 47.15
CA SER A 48 -5.19 -4.27 47.51
C SER A 48 -5.40 -4.99 48.86
N GLY A 49 -6.07 -4.34 49.80
CA GLY A 49 -6.33 -4.87 51.13
C GLY A 49 -5.10 -5.08 52.04
N ASP A 50 -3.98 -4.40 51.66
CA ASP A 50 -2.73 -4.33 52.41
C ASP A 50 -2.40 -2.85 52.72
N ASP A 51 -1.14 -2.51 52.98
CA ASP A 51 -0.70 -1.14 53.31
C ASP A 51 -0.49 -0.25 52.05
N SER A 52 -0.74 -0.73 50.84
CA SER A 52 -0.53 -0.02 49.59
C SER A 52 -1.18 1.36 49.57
N GLU A 53 -2.44 1.48 49.99
CA GLU A 53 -3.15 2.75 49.99
C GLU A 53 -2.43 3.78 50.87
N SER A 54 -2.02 3.38 52.09
CA SER A 54 -1.36 4.29 53.04
C SER A 54 0.02 4.74 52.54
N VAL A 55 0.76 3.82 51.90
CA VAL A 55 2.08 4.09 51.30
C VAL A 55 1.94 5.08 50.15
N LEU A 56 1.01 4.86 49.22
CA LEU A 56 0.79 5.72 48.07
C LEU A 56 0.28 7.11 48.49
N ARG A 57 -0.66 7.19 49.45
CA ARG A 57 -1.13 8.48 49.97
C ARG A 57 0.00 9.29 50.60
N ALA A 58 0.86 8.63 51.36
CA ALA A 58 2.01 9.32 51.98
C ALA A 58 3.02 9.81 50.94
N ALA A 59 3.31 8.99 49.95
CA ALA A 59 4.29 9.30 48.90
C ALA A 59 3.84 10.42 47.96
N PHE A 60 2.54 10.50 47.63
CA PHE A 60 1.99 11.50 46.72
C PHE A 60 1.44 12.75 47.46
N ALA A 61 1.60 12.83 48.77
CA ALA A 61 1.23 14.02 49.51
C ALA A 61 2.02 15.26 49.00
N GLY A 62 1.30 16.23 48.41
CA GLY A 62 1.92 17.45 47.84
C GLY A 62 2.38 17.33 46.39
N ARG A 63 2.01 16.27 45.70
CA ARG A 63 2.17 16.10 44.24
C ARG A 63 0.88 16.50 43.51
N ASP A 64 0.79 17.73 43.01
CA ASP A 64 -0.39 18.24 42.31
C ASP A 64 -0.58 17.58 40.93
N ASP A 65 0.47 16.98 40.39
CA ASP A 65 0.51 16.26 39.11
C ASP A 65 0.08 14.78 39.24
N VAL A 66 -0.09 14.25 40.48
CA VAL A 66 -0.49 12.86 40.74
C VAL A 66 -1.86 12.80 41.41
N ARG A 67 -2.81 12.13 40.77
CA ARG A 67 -4.15 11.89 41.31
C ARG A 67 -4.27 10.44 41.76
N LEU A 68 -4.46 10.22 43.05
CA LEU A 68 -4.69 8.89 43.63
C LEU A 68 -6.20 8.64 43.77
N ILE A 69 -6.68 7.56 43.13
CA ILE A 69 -8.06 7.05 43.24
C ILE A 69 -8.01 5.72 43.98
N VAL A 70 -8.93 5.50 44.90
CA VAL A 70 -8.98 4.27 45.69
C VAL A 70 -10.30 3.54 45.40
N SER A 71 -10.20 2.29 45.00
CA SER A 71 -11.32 1.36 44.88
C SER A 71 -11.44 0.47 46.12
N GLU A 72 -12.65 0.22 46.60
CA GLU A 72 -12.89 -0.67 47.72
C GLU A 72 -12.67 -2.16 47.40
N VAL A 73 -12.73 -2.52 46.12
CA VAL A 73 -12.61 -3.89 45.61
C VAL A 73 -11.65 -3.97 44.42
N ASN A 74 -11.07 -5.16 44.23
CA ASN A 74 -10.26 -5.40 43.03
C ASN A 74 -11.14 -5.53 41.77
N LEU A 75 -11.10 -4.53 40.93
CA LEU A 75 -11.83 -4.44 39.65
C LEU A 75 -11.10 -5.14 38.48
N GLY A 76 -9.90 -5.73 38.74
CA GLY A 76 -9.01 -6.22 37.71
C GLY A 76 -8.32 -5.07 36.97
N PHE A 77 -7.52 -5.40 35.94
CA PHE A 77 -6.83 -4.39 35.13
C PHE A 77 -7.82 -3.58 34.30
N ALA A 78 -8.77 -4.23 33.66
CA ALA A 78 -9.76 -3.57 32.80
C ALA A 78 -10.63 -2.55 33.56
N GLY A 79 -11.22 -2.95 34.68
CA GLY A 79 -12.06 -2.05 35.49
C GLY A 79 -11.25 -0.94 36.18
N GLY A 80 -10.05 -1.25 36.72
CA GLY A 80 -9.16 -0.26 37.31
C GLY A 80 -8.70 0.79 36.27
N SER A 81 -8.37 0.36 35.07
CA SER A 81 -8.00 1.24 33.96
C SER A 81 -9.16 2.12 33.50
N ASN A 82 -10.38 1.60 33.42
CA ASN A 82 -11.58 2.39 33.10
C ASN A 82 -11.87 3.43 34.18
N LEU A 83 -11.71 3.06 35.48
CA LEU A 83 -11.88 3.98 36.60
C LEU A 83 -10.87 5.14 36.51
N GLY A 84 -9.61 4.84 36.22
CA GLY A 84 -8.58 5.84 35.97
C GLY A 84 -8.88 6.73 34.76
N ALA A 85 -9.29 6.12 33.61
CA ALA A 85 -9.64 6.83 32.39
C ALA A 85 -10.85 7.77 32.58
N GLY A 86 -11.82 7.35 33.40
CA GLY A 86 -13.00 8.17 33.72
C GLY A 86 -12.66 9.43 34.53
N ALA A 87 -11.54 9.44 35.26
CA ALA A 87 -11.07 10.58 36.04
C ALA A 87 -10.02 11.42 35.29
N ALA A 88 -9.48 10.93 34.18
CA ALA A 88 -8.46 11.57 33.39
C ALA A 88 -8.99 12.76 32.59
N SER A 89 -8.18 13.81 32.46
CA SER A 89 -8.52 15.03 31.73
C SER A 89 -7.81 15.16 30.37
N GLY A 90 -6.81 14.32 30.11
CA GLY A 90 -5.99 14.37 28.90
C GLY A 90 -6.73 13.97 27.63
N SER A 91 -6.31 14.54 26.52
CA SER A 91 -6.76 14.15 25.16
C SER A 91 -6.18 12.79 24.71
N ILE A 92 -5.08 12.39 25.35
CA ILE A 92 -4.45 11.07 25.19
C ILE A 92 -4.44 10.38 26.56
N LEU A 93 -4.90 9.13 26.60
CA LEU A 93 -4.78 8.24 27.74
C LEU A 93 -3.59 7.31 27.50
N ALA A 94 -2.67 7.24 28.44
CA ALA A 94 -1.51 6.36 28.38
C ALA A 94 -1.62 5.31 29.50
N PHE A 95 -1.97 4.07 29.17
CA PHE A 95 -2.02 2.97 30.11
C PHE A 95 -0.60 2.41 30.31
N LEU A 96 -0.16 2.35 31.54
CA LEU A 96 1.18 1.93 31.91
C LEU A 96 1.12 0.99 33.11
N ASN A 97 1.74 -0.20 32.99
CA ASN A 97 1.83 -1.13 34.13
C ASN A 97 2.62 -0.53 35.29
N SER A 98 2.24 -0.91 36.51
CA SER A 98 2.92 -0.47 37.74
C SER A 98 4.39 -0.87 37.83
N ASP A 99 4.78 -1.99 37.19
CA ASP A 99 6.12 -2.55 37.11
C ASP A 99 6.84 -2.23 35.79
N ALA A 100 6.44 -1.11 35.17
CA ALA A 100 7.03 -0.60 33.93
C ALA A 100 7.78 0.74 34.17
N ARG A 101 8.80 0.99 33.35
CA ARG A 101 9.60 2.20 33.33
C ARG A 101 9.70 2.74 31.91
N PRO A 102 9.11 3.91 31.59
CA PRO A 102 9.19 4.48 30.26
C PRO A 102 10.58 5.07 29.96
N ASP A 103 10.97 5.05 28.68
CA ASP A 103 12.09 5.84 28.16
C ASP A 103 11.76 7.33 28.15
N ALA A 104 12.77 8.19 28.19
CA ALA A 104 12.57 9.64 28.19
C ALA A 104 11.74 10.14 27.00
N ALA A 105 11.90 9.55 25.81
CA ALA A 105 11.20 9.93 24.61
C ALA A 105 9.83 9.24 24.40
N TRP A 106 9.38 8.41 25.33
CA TRP A 106 8.15 7.61 25.21
C TRP A 106 6.94 8.39 24.71
N LEU A 107 6.58 9.49 25.41
CA LEU A 107 5.40 10.29 25.04
C LEU A 107 5.63 11.16 23.80
N THR A 108 6.82 11.69 23.61
CA THR A 108 7.18 12.55 22.46
C THR A 108 7.10 11.77 21.15
N ALA A 109 7.59 10.52 21.16
CA ALA A 109 7.52 9.62 20.01
C ALA A 109 6.06 9.26 19.68
N ALA A 110 5.26 8.88 20.67
CA ALA A 110 3.85 8.57 20.50
C ALA A 110 3.04 9.78 19.99
N ALA A 111 3.26 10.96 20.54
CA ALA A 111 2.59 12.20 20.12
C ALA A 111 2.92 12.55 18.66
N THR A 112 4.13 12.27 18.20
CA THR A 112 4.53 12.45 16.79
C THR A 112 3.71 11.56 15.87
N ALA A 113 3.51 10.28 16.24
CA ALA A 113 2.67 9.38 15.48
C ALA A 113 1.19 9.85 15.43
N PHE A 114 0.63 10.28 16.56
CA PHE A 114 -0.74 10.83 16.58
C PHE A 114 -0.91 12.07 15.69
N ARG A 115 0.09 12.95 15.62
CA ARG A 115 0.05 14.13 14.74
C ARG A 115 0.17 13.78 13.27
N SER A 116 0.78 12.65 12.91
CA SER A 116 0.98 12.25 11.51
C SER A 116 -0.33 11.91 10.78
N SER A 117 -1.36 11.44 11.51
CA SER A 117 -2.68 11.14 10.94
C SER A 117 -3.76 11.10 12.02
N SER A 118 -4.94 11.64 11.71
CA SER A 118 -6.10 11.66 12.62
C SER A 118 -6.76 10.30 12.81
N ASP A 119 -6.55 9.35 11.88
CA ASP A 119 -7.08 7.98 11.95
C ASP A 119 -6.26 7.06 12.86
N ILE A 120 -5.06 7.46 13.29
CA ILE A 120 -4.31 6.76 14.33
C ILE A 120 -4.98 7.04 15.67
N ALA A 121 -5.77 6.07 16.15
CA ALA A 121 -6.47 6.16 17.43
C ALA A 121 -5.63 5.65 18.61
N ALA A 122 -4.70 4.73 18.37
CA ALA A 122 -3.85 4.17 19.40
C ALA A 122 -2.40 3.99 18.92
N VAL A 123 -1.47 4.09 19.88
CA VAL A 123 -0.04 3.80 19.71
C VAL A 123 0.34 2.63 20.61
N ALA A 124 0.87 1.58 19.97
CA ALA A 124 1.51 0.45 20.64
C ALA A 124 3.00 0.76 20.81
N SER A 125 3.46 0.87 22.03
CA SER A 125 4.87 1.10 22.35
C SER A 125 5.70 -0.18 22.16
N LYS A 126 6.99 -0.03 21.89
CA LYS A 126 7.98 -1.10 21.99
C LYS A 126 8.22 -1.40 23.46
N VAL A 127 8.03 -2.65 23.89
CA VAL A 127 8.29 -3.05 25.27
C VAL A 127 9.46 -4.02 25.29
N LEU A 128 10.44 -3.71 26.11
CA LEU A 128 11.64 -4.52 26.34
C LEU A 128 11.64 -5.05 27.78
N ASP A 129 12.44 -6.07 28.03
CA ASP A 129 12.73 -6.49 29.40
C ASP A 129 13.35 -5.33 30.22
N TRP A 130 13.41 -5.48 31.55
CA TRP A 130 13.86 -4.41 32.42
C TRP A 130 15.27 -3.87 32.10
N ASN A 131 16.13 -4.71 31.54
CA ASN A 131 17.50 -4.36 31.18
C ASN A 131 17.61 -3.77 29.76
N GLY A 132 16.57 -3.89 28.94
CA GLY A 132 16.55 -3.44 27.53
C GLY A 132 17.31 -4.38 26.59
N GLU A 133 17.46 -5.65 26.93
CA GLU A 133 18.24 -6.64 26.16
C GLU A 133 17.36 -7.52 25.29
N THR A 134 16.14 -7.83 25.75
CA THR A 134 15.21 -8.72 25.05
C THR A 134 13.84 -8.11 24.86
N VAL A 135 13.16 -8.57 23.82
CA VAL A 135 11.80 -8.14 23.47
C VAL A 135 10.79 -8.73 24.45
N ASP A 136 9.95 -7.87 25.05
CA ASP A 136 8.69 -8.28 25.67
C ASP A 136 7.51 -8.10 24.68
N PHE A 137 7.44 -6.97 23.95
CA PHE A 137 6.41 -6.75 22.96
C PHE A 137 6.91 -5.81 21.83
N VAL A 138 6.86 -6.31 20.60
CA VAL A 138 7.09 -5.55 19.37
C VAL A 138 5.93 -5.73 18.38
N GLY A 139 4.88 -6.43 18.78
CA GLY A 139 3.67 -6.75 18.06
C GLY A 139 3.06 -8.02 18.62
N GLY A 140 1.77 -8.21 18.37
CA GLY A 140 1.05 -9.40 18.80
C GLY A 140 0.22 -9.98 17.68
N GLY A 141 0.18 -11.31 17.60
CA GLY A 141 -0.69 -12.04 16.71
C GLY A 141 -1.97 -12.52 17.43
N LEU A 142 -2.95 -12.93 16.64
CA LEU A 142 -4.20 -13.52 17.10
C LEU A 142 -4.51 -14.76 16.26
N THR A 143 -4.76 -15.88 16.95
CA THR A 143 -5.12 -17.13 16.29
C THR A 143 -6.59 -17.11 15.83
N TRP A 144 -6.94 -17.97 14.89
CA TRP A 144 -8.33 -18.15 14.44
C TRP A 144 -9.28 -18.60 15.56
N PHE A 145 -8.77 -19.17 16.63
CA PHE A 145 -9.53 -19.56 17.80
C PHE A 145 -9.45 -18.55 18.96
N GLY A 146 -8.99 -17.32 18.66
CA GLY A 146 -9.08 -16.17 19.54
C GLY A 146 -7.96 -15.99 20.54
N MET A 147 -6.96 -16.88 20.55
CA MET A 147 -5.80 -16.74 21.46
C MET A 147 -4.78 -15.75 20.90
N GLY A 148 -4.50 -14.69 21.69
CA GLY A 148 -3.41 -13.76 21.43
C GLY A 148 -2.05 -14.38 21.76
N TYR A 149 -1.04 -14.00 21.01
CA TYR A 149 0.36 -14.35 21.30
C TYR A 149 1.27 -13.16 20.97
N LYS A 150 2.39 -13.07 21.66
CA LYS A 150 3.40 -12.05 21.39
C LYS A 150 4.36 -12.54 20.32
N GLU A 151 4.62 -11.71 19.33
CA GLU A 151 5.63 -12.00 18.30
C GLU A 151 7.03 -11.71 18.87
N HIS A 152 7.98 -12.59 18.60
CA HIS A 152 9.39 -12.41 18.98
C HIS A 152 9.68 -12.24 20.48
N GLU A 153 8.77 -12.66 21.35
CA GLU A 153 8.97 -12.60 22.81
C GLU A 153 10.27 -13.31 23.24
N SER A 154 11.03 -12.68 24.11
CA SER A 154 12.35 -13.16 24.62
C SER A 154 13.48 -13.22 23.57
N GLU A 155 13.28 -12.77 22.33
CA GLU A 155 14.37 -12.61 21.36
C GLU A 155 15.21 -11.36 21.71
N PRO A 156 16.52 -11.35 21.38
CA PRO A 156 17.34 -10.14 21.53
C PRO A 156 16.78 -8.98 20.70
N ASP A 157 16.80 -7.77 21.27
CA ASP A 157 16.39 -6.57 20.54
C ASP A 157 17.39 -6.25 19.43
N ASP A 158 16.91 -5.96 18.23
CA ASP A 158 17.71 -5.53 17.09
C ASP A 158 16.93 -4.60 16.14
N ALA A 159 17.64 -4.00 15.17
CA ALA A 159 17.11 -3.01 14.23
C ALA A 159 15.94 -3.51 13.35
N ARG A 160 15.71 -4.82 13.22
CA ARG A 160 14.56 -5.35 12.47
C ARG A 160 13.22 -5.00 13.12
N PHE A 161 13.23 -4.68 14.42
CA PHE A 161 12.06 -4.27 15.19
C PHE A 161 11.85 -2.75 15.23
N ASP A 162 12.72 -1.96 14.59
CA ASP A 162 12.66 -0.48 14.63
C ASP A 162 11.82 0.11 13.48
N ARG A 163 10.91 -0.67 12.90
CA ARG A 163 10.02 -0.21 11.82
C ARG A 163 8.61 0.03 12.35
N GLU A 164 8.09 1.24 12.13
CA GLU A 164 6.68 1.56 12.35
C GLU A 164 5.77 0.75 11.44
N ARG A 165 4.65 0.25 11.98
CA ARG A 165 3.64 -0.48 11.22
C ARG A 165 2.28 -0.46 11.92
N ASP A 166 1.22 -0.73 11.18
CA ASP A 166 -0.09 -0.98 11.76
C ASP A 166 -0.13 -2.39 12.38
N VAL A 167 -0.75 -2.49 13.56
CA VAL A 167 -0.91 -3.75 14.31
C VAL A 167 -2.37 -3.91 14.74
N LEU A 168 -2.77 -5.14 15.08
CA LEU A 168 -4.12 -5.38 15.56
C LEU A 168 -4.38 -4.70 16.91
N TYR A 169 -3.41 -4.80 17.82
CA TYR A 169 -3.51 -4.27 19.18
C TYR A 169 -2.12 -3.86 19.72
N GLY A 170 -2.13 -3.07 20.77
CA GLY A 170 -0.95 -2.78 21.59
C GLY A 170 -1.14 -3.39 22.97
N THR A 171 -0.05 -3.72 23.66
CA THR A 171 -0.11 -4.33 24.98
C THR A 171 -0.55 -3.35 26.05
N GLY A 172 -1.44 -3.75 26.98
CA GLY A 172 -1.87 -2.96 28.12
C GLY A 172 -0.75 -2.49 29.04
N SER A 173 0.45 -3.07 28.94
CA SER A 173 1.61 -2.62 29.71
C SER A 173 2.15 -1.25 29.25
N ALA A 174 1.90 -0.83 27.99
CA ALA A 174 2.36 0.44 27.42
C ALA A 174 1.54 0.84 26.20
N LEU A 175 0.26 1.15 26.40
CA LEU A 175 -0.70 1.50 25.33
C LEU A 175 -1.13 2.96 25.46
N LEU A 176 -1.01 3.73 24.39
CA LEU A 176 -1.56 5.09 24.36
C LEU A 176 -2.77 5.13 23.42
N VAL A 177 -3.85 5.81 23.82
CA VAL A 177 -5.10 5.88 23.05
C VAL A 177 -5.66 7.29 23.11
N ARG A 178 -6.21 7.79 21.98
CA ARG A 178 -6.99 9.04 22.01
C ARG A 178 -8.20 8.87 22.91
N SER A 179 -8.41 9.81 23.86
CA SER A 179 -9.51 9.74 24.81
C SER A 179 -10.90 9.65 24.16
N GLU A 180 -11.05 10.30 23.02
CA GLU A 180 -12.30 10.28 22.24
C GLU A 180 -12.54 8.88 21.67
N ALA A 181 -11.55 8.31 20.98
CA ALA A 181 -11.64 6.96 20.40
C ALA A 181 -11.82 5.87 21.47
N PHE A 182 -11.15 6.00 22.63
CA PHE A 182 -11.35 5.09 23.77
C PHE A 182 -12.80 5.10 24.27
N ARG A 183 -13.40 6.30 24.41
CA ARG A 183 -14.81 6.44 24.83
C ARG A 183 -15.79 5.98 23.75
N GLU A 184 -15.53 6.30 22.49
CA GLU A 184 -16.35 5.84 21.35
C GLU A 184 -16.33 4.31 21.25
N ALA A 185 -15.19 3.68 21.42
CA ALA A 185 -15.08 2.22 21.47
C ALA A 185 -15.72 1.59 22.72
N GLY A 186 -16.10 2.38 23.73
CA GLY A 186 -16.71 1.89 24.99
C GLY A 186 -15.71 1.46 26.06
N GLY A 187 -14.46 1.87 25.97
CA GLY A 187 -13.40 1.54 26.95
C GLY A 187 -13.00 0.06 26.92
N PHE A 188 -12.37 -0.38 28.00
CA PHE A 188 -12.09 -1.80 28.21
C PHE A 188 -13.35 -2.55 28.68
N ASP A 189 -13.53 -3.78 28.26
CA ASP A 189 -14.63 -4.64 28.71
C ASP A 189 -14.29 -5.21 30.11
N GLU A 190 -14.95 -4.76 31.14
CA GLU A 190 -14.66 -5.12 32.55
C GLU A 190 -14.91 -6.60 32.86
N ARG A 191 -15.67 -7.34 32.01
CA ARG A 191 -15.88 -8.79 32.13
C ARG A 191 -14.60 -9.58 31.93
N TYR A 192 -13.59 -8.99 31.25
CA TYR A 192 -12.27 -9.61 31.08
C TYR A 192 -11.51 -9.69 32.38
N PHE A 193 -11.68 -8.74 33.26
CA PHE A 193 -10.93 -8.60 34.51
C PHE A 193 -9.45 -8.29 34.26
N MET A 194 -8.74 -9.19 33.56
CA MET A 194 -7.38 -9.01 33.04
C MET A 194 -7.15 -9.98 31.88
N PHE A 195 -6.19 -9.65 31.00
CA PHE A 195 -5.88 -10.29 29.73
C PHE A 195 -6.95 -10.12 28.66
N PHE A 196 -6.54 -9.82 27.46
CA PHE A 196 -7.36 -9.62 26.26
C PHE A 196 -8.20 -8.34 26.24
N GLU A 197 -8.27 -7.55 27.29
CA GLU A 197 -8.93 -6.24 27.24
C GLU A 197 -8.28 -5.32 26.20
N ASP A 198 -6.96 -5.40 26.06
CA ASP A 198 -6.14 -4.67 25.06
C ASP A 198 -6.31 -5.25 23.65
N VAL A 199 -6.33 -6.56 23.49
CA VAL A 199 -6.62 -7.25 22.23
C VAL A 199 -8.01 -6.87 21.72
N ASP A 200 -9.01 -6.95 22.59
CA ASP A 200 -10.41 -6.62 22.26
C ASP A 200 -10.56 -5.13 21.87
N LEU A 201 -9.95 -4.22 22.66
CA LEU A 201 -10.00 -2.79 22.36
C LEU A 201 -9.33 -2.49 21.01
N GLY A 202 -8.14 -3.03 20.77
CA GLY A 202 -7.40 -2.84 19.54
C GLY A 202 -8.18 -3.36 18.33
N TRP A 203 -8.83 -4.52 18.43
CA TRP A 203 -9.68 -5.07 17.38
C TRP A 203 -10.91 -4.19 17.12
N ARG A 204 -11.61 -3.73 18.17
CA ARG A 204 -12.75 -2.80 18.03
C ARG A 204 -12.37 -1.49 17.35
N LEU A 205 -11.23 -0.88 17.74
CA LEU A 205 -10.73 0.34 17.10
C LEU A 205 -10.47 0.10 15.60
N ASN A 206 -9.84 -1.01 15.24
CA ASN A 206 -9.62 -1.38 13.84
C ASN A 206 -10.95 -1.61 13.09
N LEU A 207 -11.93 -2.28 13.70
CA LEU A 207 -13.27 -2.49 13.11
C LEU A 207 -13.99 -1.16 12.83
N MET A 208 -13.84 -0.17 13.70
CA MET A 208 -14.42 1.18 13.55
C MET A 208 -13.69 2.03 12.49
N GLY A 209 -12.64 1.50 11.85
CA GLY A 209 -11.88 2.18 10.80
C GLY A 209 -10.65 2.95 11.28
N PHE A 210 -10.38 2.97 12.58
CA PHE A 210 -9.15 3.54 13.13
C PHE A 210 -7.95 2.61 12.91
N ARG A 211 -6.76 3.13 13.20
CA ARG A 211 -5.49 2.36 13.17
C ARG A 211 -4.84 2.33 14.54
N VAL A 212 -4.25 1.21 14.87
CA VAL A 212 -3.31 1.04 15.98
C VAL A 212 -1.90 1.01 15.40
N ARG A 213 -1.07 2.00 15.71
CA ARG A 213 0.28 2.16 15.16
C ARG A 213 1.32 1.67 16.16
N PHE A 214 2.13 0.68 15.76
CA PHE A 214 3.35 0.34 16.49
C PHE A 214 4.42 1.38 16.21
N VAL A 215 4.96 1.98 17.28
CA VAL A 215 5.97 3.05 17.25
C VAL A 215 7.19 2.61 18.05
N PRO A 216 8.25 2.09 17.42
CA PRO A 216 9.40 1.54 18.13
C PRO A 216 10.20 2.55 18.93
N SER A 217 10.20 3.83 18.54
CA SER A 217 10.82 4.93 19.30
C SER A 217 10.04 5.31 20.57
N SER A 218 8.80 4.85 20.72
CA SER A 218 8.01 4.93 21.96
C SER A 218 8.30 3.69 22.80
N THR A 219 9.36 3.71 23.60
CA THR A 219 9.91 2.55 24.31
C THR A 219 9.56 2.55 25.79
N VAL A 220 9.29 1.35 26.34
CA VAL A 220 9.04 1.08 27.76
C VAL A 220 9.80 -0.18 28.18
N PHE A 221 10.36 -0.18 29.40
CA PHE A 221 11.02 -1.34 30.03
C PHE A 221 10.08 -1.94 31.08
N HIS A 222 9.92 -3.27 31.07
CA HIS A 222 8.92 -3.98 31.88
C HIS A 222 9.52 -5.17 32.63
N ARG A 223 9.10 -5.38 33.89
CA ARG A 223 9.61 -6.48 34.72
C ARG A 223 8.97 -7.83 34.47
N HIS A 224 7.93 -7.89 33.71
CA HIS A 224 7.19 -9.10 33.34
C HIS A 224 6.92 -10.10 34.48
N HIS A 225 5.64 -10.39 34.77
CA HIS A 225 5.15 -11.35 35.77
C HIS A 225 5.31 -11.01 37.26
N ALA A 226 5.65 -9.80 37.68
CA ALA A 226 5.74 -9.47 39.11
C ALA A 226 4.46 -9.78 39.90
N SER A 227 3.27 -9.63 39.26
CA SER A 227 1.96 -9.83 39.92
C SER A 227 1.35 -11.22 39.75
N MET A 228 1.71 -11.98 38.68
CA MET A 228 1.01 -13.20 38.26
C MET A 228 1.31 -14.44 39.10
N GLY A 229 2.50 -14.55 39.66
CA GLY A 229 2.90 -15.73 40.44
C GLY A 229 1.97 -16.03 41.63
N SER A 230 1.21 -15.04 42.09
CA SER A 230 0.30 -15.19 43.23
C SER A 230 -1.06 -15.81 42.89
N PHE A 231 -1.49 -15.81 41.62
CA PHE A 231 -2.85 -16.27 41.21
C PHE A 231 -2.91 -17.76 40.84
N GLY A 232 -1.82 -18.35 40.41
CA GLY A 232 -1.71 -19.75 39.98
C GLY A 232 -2.14 -19.98 38.50
N ALA A 233 -1.44 -20.86 37.80
CA ALA A 233 -1.57 -21.11 36.36
C ALA A 233 -2.98 -21.50 35.87
N TYR A 234 -3.77 -22.21 36.74
CA TYR A 234 -5.14 -22.56 36.36
C TYR A 234 -6.09 -21.39 36.24
N ARG A 235 -5.90 -20.31 37.06
CA ARG A 235 -6.71 -19.09 36.96
C ARG A 235 -6.37 -18.26 35.72
N GLU A 236 -5.11 -18.22 35.40
CA GLU A 236 -4.62 -17.63 34.15
C GLU A 236 -5.21 -18.37 32.94
N THR A 237 -5.13 -19.69 32.89
CA THR A 237 -5.76 -20.51 31.85
C THR A 237 -7.27 -20.23 31.74
N TYR A 238 -7.98 -20.15 32.88
CA TYR A 238 -9.41 -19.82 32.88
C TYR A 238 -9.70 -18.45 32.23
N LEU A 239 -8.94 -17.41 32.59
CA LEU A 239 -9.14 -16.06 32.04
C LEU A 239 -8.80 -16.02 30.55
N LEU A 240 -7.68 -16.57 30.14
CA LEU A 240 -7.25 -16.60 28.75
C LEU A 240 -8.28 -17.30 27.85
N GLU A 241 -8.76 -18.50 28.23
CA GLU A 241 -9.72 -19.26 27.42
C GLU A 241 -11.09 -18.58 27.36
N LYS A 242 -11.59 -18.07 28.48
CA LYS A 242 -12.86 -17.34 28.53
C LYS A 242 -12.81 -16.06 27.68
N ASN A 243 -11.75 -15.28 27.84
CA ASN A 243 -11.61 -13.99 27.17
C ASN A 243 -11.39 -14.16 25.67
N ALA A 244 -10.64 -15.21 25.25
CA ALA A 244 -10.46 -15.54 23.85
C ALA A 244 -11.81 -15.81 23.13
N LEU A 245 -12.66 -16.64 23.74
CA LEU A 245 -14.02 -16.89 23.18
C LEU A 245 -14.89 -15.63 23.13
N ALA A 246 -14.85 -14.80 24.19
CA ALA A 246 -15.59 -13.55 24.26
C ALA A 246 -15.12 -12.57 23.16
N THR A 247 -13.81 -12.47 22.95
CA THR A 247 -13.21 -11.60 21.90
C THR A 247 -13.62 -12.04 20.51
N LEU A 248 -13.59 -13.35 20.21
CA LEU A 248 -14.07 -13.87 18.93
C LEU A 248 -15.56 -13.57 18.73
N TYR A 249 -16.37 -13.88 19.74
CA TYR A 249 -17.82 -13.74 19.65
C TYR A 249 -18.23 -12.30 19.35
N LYS A 250 -17.66 -11.32 20.03
CA LYS A 250 -18.00 -9.91 19.83
C LYS A 250 -17.55 -9.36 18.48
N ASN A 251 -16.34 -9.74 18.03
CA ASN A 251 -15.63 -9.00 16.99
C ASN A 251 -15.73 -9.62 15.59
N LEU A 252 -15.86 -10.94 15.43
CA LEU A 252 -16.00 -11.57 14.11
C LEU A 252 -17.35 -11.24 13.44
N SER A 253 -17.38 -11.19 12.11
CA SER A 253 -18.60 -11.18 11.31
C SER A 253 -19.43 -12.45 11.56
N ASP A 254 -20.73 -12.45 11.18
CA ASP A 254 -21.59 -13.62 11.38
C ASP A 254 -21.06 -14.85 10.63
N GLU A 255 -20.54 -14.66 9.42
CA GLU A 255 -19.98 -15.71 8.58
C GLU A 255 -18.75 -16.35 9.26
N ASN A 256 -17.77 -15.53 9.66
CA ASN A 256 -16.54 -16.03 10.28
C ASN A 256 -16.79 -16.55 11.70
N LEU A 257 -17.72 -15.97 12.44
CA LEU A 257 -18.10 -16.50 13.75
C LEU A 257 -18.70 -17.92 13.64
N ALA A 258 -19.61 -18.14 12.69
CA ALA A 258 -20.19 -19.46 12.44
C ALA A 258 -19.13 -20.47 12.01
N ARG A 259 -18.08 -20.04 11.28
CA ARG A 259 -16.96 -20.88 10.83
C ARG A 259 -15.98 -21.22 11.95
N PHE A 260 -15.58 -20.23 12.76
CA PHE A 260 -14.47 -20.39 13.70
C PHE A 260 -14.90 -20.81 15.09
N LEU A 261 -16.04 -20.32 15.62
CA LEU A 261 -16.42 -20.57 17.01
C LEU A 261 -16.59 -22.06 17.36
N PRO A 262 -17.24 -22.92 16.54
CA PRO A 262 -17.35 -24.33 16.86
C PRO A 262 -16.00 -25.04 16.98
N GLY A 263 -15.08 -24.73 16.05
CA GLY A 263 -13.71 -25.24 16.07
C GLY A 263 -12.93 -24.73 17.28
N ALA A 264 -13.08 -23.44 17.64
CA ALA A 264 -12.44 -22.85 18.81
C ALA A 264 -12.87 -23.51 20.11
N MET A 265 -14.17 -23.80 20.27
CA MET A 265 -14.72 -24.52 21.43
C MET A 265 -14.20 -25.97 21.50
N ALA A 266 -14.16 -26.67 20.35
CA ALA A 266 -13.61 -28.02 20.30
C ALA A 266 -12.10 -28.03 20.67
N LEU A 267 -11.36 -27.04 20.21
CA LEU A 267 -9.94 -26.90 20.49
C LEU A 267 -9.67 -26.52 21.96
N LEU A 268 -10.54 -25.70 22.58
CA LEU A 268 -10.52 -25.39 24.02
C LEU A 268 -10.66 -26.69 24.84
N ALA A 269 -11.63 -27.53 24.52
CA ALA A 269 -11.80 -28.83 25.20
C ALA A 269 -10.54 -29.69 25.04
N ARG A 270 -9.95 -29.77 23.85
CA ARG A 270 -8.72 -30.51 23.56
C ARG A 270 -7.54 -29.96 24.36
N ARG A 271 -7.34 -28.65 24.43
CA ARG A 271 -6.29 -28.02 25.26
C ARG A 271 -6.48 -28.32 26.74
N SER A 272 -7.72 -28.33 27.21
CA SER A 272 -8.03 -28.63 28.63
C SER A 272 -7.65 -30.07 29.02
N VAL A 273 -7.90 -31.03 28.12
CA VAL A 273 -7.49 -32.43 28.29
C VAL A 273 -5.98 -32.54 28.26
N ALA A 274 -5.32 -31.97 27.27
CA ALA A 274 -3.86 -32.03 27.10
C ALA A 274 -3.12 -31.38 28.28
N LYS A 275 -3.49 -30.18 28.70
CA LYS A 275 -2.88 -29.48 29.85
C LYS A 275 -3.04 -30.23 31.17
N GLY A 276 -4.13 -30.98 31.32
CA GLY A 276 -4.37 -31.83 32.51
C GLY A 276 -3.71 -33.22 32.45
N GLY A 277 -3.08 -33.58 31.33
CA GLY A 277 -2.45 -34.90 31.17
C GLY A 277 -3.48 -36.06 31.21
N LEU A 278 -4.74 -35.76 30.80
CA LEU A 278 -5.80 -36.78 30.78
C LEU A 278 -5.81 -37.50 29.43
N ASP A 279 -5.99 -38.81 29.48
CA ASP A 279 -6.18 -39.68 28.32
C ASP A 279 -7.66 -40.02 28.15
N SER A 280 -8.28 -39.50 27.10
CA SER A 280 -9.69 -39.76 26.77
C SER A 280 -9.94 -41.19 26.30
N THR A 281 -8.90 -41.95 25.89
CA THR A 281 -9.01 -43.35 25.47
C THR A 281 -9.32 -44.27 26.65
N SER A 282 -9.07 -43.82 27.89
CA SER A 282 -9.43 -44.53 29.12
C SER A 282 -10.94 -44.76 29.29
N LEU A 283 -11.77 -43.98 28.56
CA LEU A 283 -13.22 -44.12 28.54
C LEU A 283 -13.74 -44.98 27.38
N ASP A 284 -12.86 -45.56 26.57
CA ASP A 284 -13.28 -46.44 25.45
C ASP A 284 -13.74 -47.80 26.01
N ILE A 285 -15.02 -48.01 25.91
CA ILE A 285 -15.69 -49.23 26.37
C ILE A 285 -15.09 -50.52 25.73
N ARG A 286 -14.44 -50.40 24.58
CA ARG A 286 -13.79 -51.52 23.89
C ARG A 286 -12.45 -51.95 24.55
N SER A 287 -11.87 -51.05 25.33
CA SER A 287 -10.64 -51.34 26.12
C SER A 287 -10.93 -51.91 27.51
N TYR A 288 -12.23 -52.19 27.84
CA TYR A 288 -12.65 -52.71 29.12
C TYR A 288 -12.29 -54.20 29.22
N SER A 289 -11.24 -54.53 29.98
CA SER A 289 -10.97 -55.90 30.42
C SER A 289 -11.69 -56.17 31.73
N ASP A 290 -12.22 -57.35 31.91
CA ASP A 290 -13.07 -57.88 33.03
C ASP A 290 -12.49 -57.69 34.47
N ALA A 291 -11.86 -56.61 34.77
CA ALA A 291 -11.41 -56.29 36.14
C ALA A 291 -12.54 -55.60 36.92
N ALA A 292 -13.27 -56.44 37.68
CA ALA A 292 -14.41 -55.99 38.53
C ALA A 292 -14.04 -55.09 39.72
N ASP A 293 -12.91 -54.41 39.69
CA ASP A 293 -12.36 -53.65 40.85
C ASP A 293 -12.19 -52.14 40.61
N GLU A 294 -12.49 -51.61 39.44
CA GLU A 294 -12.27 -50.16 39.17
C GLU A 294 -13.50 -49.23 39.46
N SER A 295 -14.60 -49.81 39.97
CA SER A 295 -15.83 -49.00 40.22
C SER A 295 -15.71 -48.00 41.40
N SER A 296 -14.57 -47.98 42.09
CA SER A 296 -14.33 -47.10 43.23
C SER A 296 -13.12 -46.16 43.10
N ALA A 297 -12.37 -46.19 42.02
CA ALA A 297 -11.26 -45.28 41.82
C ALA A 297 -11.81 -43.90 41.36
N SER A 298 -11.80 -42.93 42.28
CA SER A 298 -12.08 -41.52 41.91
C SER A 298 -10.91 -41.01 41.04
N THR A 299 -11.19 -40.69 39.79
CA THR A 299 -10.22 -39.99 38.95
C THR A 299 -10.11 -38.55 39.44
N GLU A 300 -8.95 -38.15 39.98
CA GLU A 300 -8.69 -36.73 40.27
C GLU A 300 -8.56 -35.99 38.96
N VAL A 301 -9.48 -35.04 38.73
CA VAL A 301 -9.44 -34.14 37.56
C VAL A 301 -8.55 -32.94 37.90
N PRO A 302 -7.44 -32.71 37.16
CA PRO A 302 -6.58 -31.58 37.38
C PRO A 302 -7.30 -30.22 37.27
N LYS A 303 -6.86 -29.22 38.05
CA LYS A 303 -7.45 -27.87 38.04
C LYS A 303 -7.31 -27.20 36.65
N GLU A 304 -6.26 -27.53 35.94
CA GLU A 304 -6.01 -27.03 34.56
C GLU A 304 -7.09 -27.51 33.57
N THR A 305 -7.54 -28.77 33.69
CA THR A 305 -8.69 -29.30 32.91
C THR A 305 -9.98 -28.59 33.30
N LEU A 306 -10.25 -28.42 34.61
CA LEU A 306 -11.44 -27.74 35.10
C LEU A 306 -11.46 -26.28 34.68
N ALA A 307 -10.31 -25.59 34.58
CA ALA A 307 -10.21 -24.20 34.16
C ALA A 307 -10.83 -23.95 32.78
N GLY A 308 -10.58 -24.84 31.80
CA GLY A 308 -11.19 -24.72 30.48
C GLY A 308 -12.71 -24.98 30.48
N LEU A 309 -13.18 -25.96 31.26
CA LEU A 309 -14.63 -26.21 31.40
C LEU A 309 -15.34 -25.03 32.06
N TYR A 310 -14.77 -24.45 33.12
CA TYR A 310 -15.33 -23.25 33.75
C TYR A 310 -15.27 -22.02 32.83
N ALA A 311 -14.22 -21.90 31.98
CA ALA A 311 -14.16 -20.83 30.98
C ALA A 311 -15.32 -20.91 29.99
N LEU A 312 -15.64 -22.11 29.51
CA LEU A 312 -16.76 -22.35 28.61
C LEU A 312 -18.12 -22.07 29.30
N ASP A 313 -18.32 -22.57 30.52
CA ASP A 313 -19.52 -22.33 31.30
C ASP A 313 -19.75 -20.82 31.54
N ARG A 314 -18.67 -20.12 31.94
CA ARG A 314 -18.74 -18.67 32.13
C ARG A 314 -18.99 -17.90 30.83
N PHE A 315 -18.37 -18.30 29.72
CA PHE A 315 -18.65 -17.72 28.43
C PHE A 315 -20.14 -17.83 28.06
N VAL A 316 -20.76 -18.99 28.30
CA VAL A 316 -22.19 -19.19 28.07
C VAL A 316 -23.02 -18.27 28.97
N ALA A 317 -22.66 -18.13 30.25
CA ALA A 317 -23.35 -17.23 31.18
C ALA A 317 -23.26 -15.76 30.78
N ASP A 318 -22.14 -15.34 30.15
CA ASP A 318 -21.90 -13.97 29.72
C ASP A 318 -22.52 -13.66 28.34
N LEU A 319 -23.01 -14.64 27.55
CA LEU A 319 -23.59 -14.49 26.22
C LEU A 319 -24.60 -13.36 26.08
N PRO A 320 -25.59 -13.17 26.99
CA PRO A 320 -26.57 -12.08 26.83
C PRO A 320 -25.92 -10.69 26.79
N GLY A 321 -24.88 -10.45 27.59
CA GLY A 321 -24.14 -9.20 27.56
C GLY A 321 -23.17 -9.06 26.36
N LEU A 322 -22.56 -10.18 25.97
CA LEU A 322 -21.71 -10.24 24.79
C LEU A 322 -22.50 -10.01 23.50
N ASP A 323 -23.72 -10.52 23.41
CA ASP A 323 -24.61 -10.33 22.25
C ASP A 323 -25.02 -8.87 22.06
N ALA A 324 -25.33 -8.17 23.17
CA ALA A 324 -25.63 -6.74 23.14
C ALA A 324 -24.46 -5.92 22.62
N ASP A 325 -23.21 -6.23 23.10
CA ASP A 325 -22.01 -5.55 22.61
C ASP A 325 -21.72 -5.91 21.16
N ARG A 326 -21.91 -7.20 20.78
CA ARG A 326 -21.76 -7.64 19.40
C ARG A 326 -22.67 -6.83 18.46
N ALA A 327 -23.95 -6.69 18.81
CA ALA A 327 -24.91 -5.95 18.00
C ALA A 327 -24.42 -4.51 17.73
N ARG A 328 -23.89 -3.83 18.75
CA ARG A 328 -23.32 -2.49 18.64
C ARG A 328 -22.06 -2.51 17.76
N ILE A 329 -21.10 -3.39 18.01
CA ILE A 329 -19.83 -3.48 17.28
C ILE A 329 -20.09 -3.77 15.79
N GLN A 330 -21.00 -4.71 15.46
CA GLN A 330 -21.33 -5.02 14.07
C GLN A 330 -22.04 -3.87 13.35
N GLN A 331 -22.83 -3.07 14.06
CA GLN A 331 -23.48 -1.86 13.50
C GLN A 331 -22.46 -0.75 13.22
N GLU A 332 -21.45 -0.59 14.07
CA GLU A 332 -20.41 0.45 13.97
C GLU A 332 -19.24 0.03 13.04
N ARG A 333 -19.22 -1.24 12.60
CA ARG A 333 -18.18 -1.82 11.77
C ARG A 333 -18.02 -1.08 10.44
N ARG A 334 -16.78 -0.68 10.12
CA ARG A 334 -16.37 -0.04 8.87
C ARG A 334 -15.40 -0.90 8.06
N ARG A 335 -14.71 -1.86 8.69
CA ARG A 335 -13.78 -2.79 8.03
C ARG A 335 -14.26 -4.23 8.12
N THR A 336 -14.02 -5.00 7.07
CA THR A 336 -14.30 -6.44 7.02
C THR A 336 -13.26 -7.24 7.81
N ASP A 337 -13.60 -8.49 8.19
CA ASP A 337 -12.61 -9.39 8.82
C ASP A 337 -11.43 -9.67 7.89
N GLY A 338 -11.68 -9.84 6.57
CA GLY A 338 -10.63 -10.07 5.58
C GLY A 338 -9.58 -8.96 5.53
N GLU A 339 -10.01 -7.70 5.70
CA GLU A 339 -9.07 -6.57 5.80
C GLU A 339 -8.24 -6.60 7.08
N LEU A 340 -8.77 -7.18 8.18
CA LEU A 340 -8.11 -7.22 9.48
C LEU A 340 -7.29 -8.48 9.73
N PHE A 341 -7.61 -9.61 9.09
CA PHE A 341 -6.86 -10.86 9.27
C PHE A 341 -5.37 -10.70 8.97
N ARG A 342 -4.99 -9.77 8.10
CA ARG A 342 -3.58 -9.42 7.85
C ARG A 342 -2.84 -8.88 9.08
N LEU A 343 -3.57 -8.33 10.06
CA LEU A 343 -3.03 -7.81 11.32
C LEU A 343 -2.93 -8.91 12.39
N PHE A 344 -3.43 -10.13 12.11
CA PHE A 344 -3.45 -11.24 13.07
C PHE A 344 -2.12 -11.97 13.16
N GLY A 345 -1.17 -11.73 12.25
CA GLY A 345 0.03 -12.55 12.16
C GLY A 345 -0.30 -13.98 11.69
N SER A 346 0.30 -15.01 12.25
CA SER A 346 -0.06 -16.40 11.93
C SER A 346 -1.33 -16.83 12.65
N MET A 347 -2.44 -16.88 11.92
CA MET A 347 -3.74 -17.33 12.46
C MET A 347 -3.72 -18.83 12.85
N ILE A 348 -2.90 -19.64 12.20
CA ILE A 348 -2.80 -21.11 12.42
C ILE A 348 -1.67 -21.45 13.43
N HIS A 349 -1.34 -20.57 14.35
CA HIS A 349 -0.34 -20.84 15.38
C HIS A 349 -0.93 -21.81 16.44
N PRO A 350 -0.37 -23.02 16.64
CA PRO A 350 -0.99 -24.05 17.49
C PRO A 350 -0.88 -23.79 18.99
N LEU A 351 -0.01 -22.92 19.46
CA LEU A 351 0.32 -22.53 20.85
C LEU A 351 1.03 -23.62 21.68
N LEU A 352 0.68 -24.89 21.51
CA LEU A 352 1.27 -26.01 22.23
C LEU A 352 2.04 -26.94 21.29
N PRO A 353 3.25 -27.38 21.65
CA PRO A 353 4.07 -28.26 20.83
C PRO A 353 3.75 -29.77 21.02
N ASP A 354 2.78 -30.12 21.86
CA ASP A 354 2.41 -31.51 22.15
C ASP A 354 1.91 -32.23 20.90
N SER A 355 2.42 -33.43 20.62
CA SER A 355 2.18 -34.16 19.38
C SER A 355 0.71 -34.59 19.21
N GLU A 356 0.06 -35.01 20.26
CA GLU A 356 -1.34 -35.44 20.24
C GLU A 356 -2.28 -34.24 20.09
N TYR A 357 -1.95 -33.16 20.76
CA TYR A 357 -2.65 -31.87 20.56
C TYR A 357 -2.52 -31.38 19.11
N LEU A 358 -1.31 -31.45 18.53
CA LEU A 358 -1.07 -31.00 17.14
C LEU A 358 -1.82 -31.82 16.11
N GLU A 359 -2.01 -33.13 16.34
CA GLU A 359 -2.83 -33.97 15.44
C GLU A 359 -4.30 -33.55 15.48
N GLY A 360 -4.85 -33.35 16.67
CA GLY A 360 -6.21 -32.86 16.84
C GLY A 360 -6.39 -31.45 16.29
N PHE A 361 -5.42 -30.54 16.48
CA PHE A 361 -5.41 -29.20 15.92
C PHE A 361 -5.48 -29.23 14.39
N ARG A 362 -4.61 -30.03 13.73
CA ARG A 362 -4.63 -30.17 12.27
C ARG A 362 -5.96 -30.69 11.76
N SER A 363 -6.51 -31.72 12.40
CA SER A 363 -7.81 -32.28 12.04
C SER A 363 -8.94 -31.26 12.12
N ILE A 364 -8.94 -30.39 13.13
CA ILE A 364 -9.92 -29.31 13.28
C ILE A 364 -9.72 -28.26 12.16
N VAL A 365 -8.48 -27.84 11.91
CA VAL A 365 -8.16 -26.89 10.84
C VAL A 365 -8.64 -27.41 9.48
N ASP A 366 -8.38 -28.67 9.16
CA ASP A 366 -8.78 -29.29 7.88
C ASP A 366 -10.30 -29.43 7.77
N VAL A 367 -10.98 -29.93 8.82
CA VAL A 367 -12.45 -30.17 8.80
C VAL A 367 -13.24 -28.88 8.70
N PHE A 368 -12.80 -27.81 9.40
CA PHE A 368 -13.48 -26.50 9.35
C PHE A 368 -12.99 -25.61 8.21
N GLY A 369 -12.05 -26.10 7.37
CA GLY A 369 -11.51 -25.35 6.23
C GLY A 369 -10.89 -24.02 6.65
N ILE A 370 -10.12 -24.03 7.75
CA ILE A 370 -9.48 -22.83 8.27
C ILE A 370 -8.19 -22.63 7.48
N GLU A 371 -8.17 -21.59 6.67
CA GLU A 371 -7.00 -21.19 5.89
C GLU A 371 -6.29 -20.04 6.61
N GLU A 372 -4.97 -19.99 6.52
CA GLU A 372 -4.25 -18.76 6.90
C GLU A 372 -4.81 -17.60 6.09
N ALA A 373 -4.91 -16.43 6.70
CA ALA A 373 -5.06 -15.20 5.94
C ALA A 373 -3.96 -15.24 4.87
N PRO A 374 -4.28 -15.00 3.59
CA PRO A 374 -3.27 -15.08 2.54
C PRO A 374 -2.09 -14.22 2.96
N ALA A 375 -0.93 -14.85 3.08
CA ALA A 375 0.31 -14.13 3.34
C ALA A 375 0.37 -12.97 2.36
N ARG A 376 0.76 -11.77 2.83
CA ARG A 376 0.91 -10.62 1.94
C ARG A 376 1.64 -11.08 0.67
N ARG A 377 1.00 -10.92 -0.48
CA ARG A 377 1.64 -11.27 -1.74
C ARG A 377 2.81 -10.33 -1.98
N ARG A 378 3.88 -10.86 -2.49
CA ARG A 378 5.06 -10.08 -2.84
C ARG A 378 4.92 -9.64 -4.30
N VAL A 379 4.62 -8.35 -4.48
CA VAL A 379 4.38 -7.77 -5.80
C VAL A 379 5.59 -6.96 -6.23
N LEU A 380 6.21 -7.38 -7.32
CA LEU A 380 7.32 -6.68 -7.97
C LEU A 380 6.77 -5.77 -9.06
N VAL A 381 6.91 -4.46 -8.88
CA VAL A 381 6.52 -3.45 -9.87
C VAL A 381 7.77 -2.96 -10.58
N ILE A 382 7.76 -2.93 -11.93
CA ILE A 382 8.93 -2.55 -12.74
C ILE A 382 8.55 -1.43 -13.72
N THR A 383 9.32 -0.35 -13.69
CA THR A 383 9.21 0.77 -14.65
C THR A 383 10.56 1.11 -15.25
N GLY A 384 10.56 1.72 -16.44
CA GLY A 384 11.75 2.26 -17.08
C GLY A 384 12.02 3.73 -16.75
N ASP A 385 11.13 4.38 -16.02
CA ASP A 385 11.21 5.81 -15.73
C ASP A 385 12.07 6.13 -14.50
N ALA A 386 12.57 7.35 -14.48
CA ALA A 386 13.22 7.90 -13.29
C ALA A 386 12.21 8.16 -12.17
N LEU A 387 12.57 7.76 -10.95
CA LEU A 387 11.78 7.93 -9.75
C LEU A 387 12.39 9.04 -8.88
N GLY A 388 11.76 10.20 -8.83
CA GLY A 388 12.24 11.39 -8.11
C GLY A 388 11.13 12.37 -7.79
N GLU A 389 11.47 13.61 -7.40
CA GLU A 389 10.50 14.69 -7.21
C GLU A 389 9.78 15.06 -8.51
N LYS A 390 10.46 14.93 -9.64
CA LYS A 390 9.92 15.15 -10.98
C LYS A 390 9.79 13.80 -11.67
N MET A 391 8.57 13.34 -11.88
CA MET A 391 8.25 12.10 -12.57
C MET A 391 7.42 12.37 -13.82
N ALA A 392 7.68 11.63 -14.89
CA ALA A 392 6.79 11.56 -16.04
C ALA A 392 5.61 10.61 -15.76
N GLY A 393 4.65 10.56 -16.67
CA GLY A 393 3.44 9.73 -16.54
C GLY A 393 3.70 8.28 -16.12
N PRO A 394 4.56 7.53 -16.82
CA PRO A 394 4.80 6.13 -16.48
C PRO A 394 5.37 5.93 -15.07
N GLY A 395 6.35 6.77 -14.67
CA GLY A 395 6.92 6.73 -13.31
C GLY A 395 5.88 7.05 -12.23
N LEU A 396 5.04 8.05 -12.46
CA LEU A 396 3.94 8.40 -11.55
C LEU A 396 2.94 7.24 -11.42
N ARG A 397 2.54 6.62 -12.54
CA ARG A 397 1.62 5.48 -12.53
C ARG A 397 2.19 4.30 -11.75
N ALA A 398 3.46 3.93 -11.98
CA ALA A 398 4.14 2.87 -11.22
C ALA A 398 4.19 3.18 -9.73
N TRP A 399 4.44 4.43 -9.35
CA TRP A 399 4.43 4.87 -7.96
C TRP A 399 3.05 4.71 -7.32
N LYS A 400 1.99 5.18 -7.99
CA LYS A 400 0.60 5.08 -7.50
C LYS A 400 0.08 3.64 -7.46
N VAL A 401 0.51 2.79 -8.39
CA VAL A 401 0.28 1.33 -8.33
C VAL A 401 0.90 0.75 -7.06
N CYS A 402 2.14 1.13 -6.72
CA CYS A 402 2.79 0.66 -5.49
C CYS A 402 2.06 1.17 -4.24
N GLU A 403 1.64 2.44 -4.19
CA GLU A 403 0.83 2.98 -3.08
C GLU A 403 -0.46 2.18 -2.89
N ALA A 404 -1.21 1.93 -3.97
CA ALA A 404 -2.46 1.17 -3.91
C ALA A 404 -2.26 -0.28 -3.47
N LEU A 405 -1.22 -0.95 -3.98
CA LEU A 405 -0.96 -2.35 -3.67
C LEU A 405 -0.35 -2.55 -2.28
N SER A 406 0.44 -1.59 -1.76
CA SER A 406 1.14 -1.72 -0.48
C SER A 406 0.20 -1.76 0.72
N ALA A 407 -1.06 -1.37 0.57
CA ALA A 407 -2.08 -1.54 1.59
C ALA A 407 -2.25 -3.03 1.99
N GLU A 408 -2.19 -3.94 1.02
CA GLU A 408 -2.49 -5.37 1.20
C GLU A 408 -1.32 -6.31 0.83
N ASN A 409 -0.26 -5.79 0.20
CA ASN A 409 0.84 -6.57 -0.34
C ASN A 409 2.20 -6.04 0.14
N ASP A 410 3.23 -6.88 0.12
CA ASP A 410 4.62 -6.45 0.19
C ASP A 410 5.05 -6.04 -1.20
N VAL A 411 5.38 -4.77 -1.39
CA VAL A 411 5.62 -4.20 -2.71
C VAL A 411 7.07 -3.75 -2.84
N ARG A 412 7.65 -4.05 -4.01
CA ARG A 412 8.97 -3.57 -4.40
C ARG A 412 8.88 -2.90 -5.76
N LEU A 413 9.30 -1.63 -5.83
CA LEU A 413 9.37 -0.86 -7.08
C LEU A 413 10.79 -0.86 -7.62
N LEU A 414 10.97 -1.34 -8.86
CA LEU A 414 12.24 -1.31 -9.57
C LEU A 414 12.24 -0.34 -10.73
N THR A 415 13.38 0.32 -10.92
CA THR A 415 13.69 1.02 -12.16
C THR A 415 15.12 0.74 -12.58
N TRP A 416 15.38 0.79 -13.89
CA TRP A 416 16.75 0.82 -14.42
C TRP A 416 17.27 2.24 -14.70
N ASN A 417 16.50 3.25 -14.31
CA ASN A 417 16.86 4.67 -14.34
C ASN A 417 17.15 5.19 -12.92
N ALA A 418 17.27 6.48 -12.73
CA ALA A 418 17.53 7.08 -11.43
C ALA A 418 16.39 6.78 -10.43
N ALA A 419 16.75 6.34 -9.22
CA ALA A 419 15.86 6.03 -8.11
C ALA A 419 16.21 6.92 -6.91
N ASN A 420 15.74 8.17 -6.92
CA ASN A 420 16.09 9.20 -5.93
C ASN A 420 14.95 9.50 -4.94
N ARG A 421 13.84 8.75 -5.00
CA ARG A 421 12.69 8.88 -4.11
C ARG A 421 12.53 7.61 -3.29
N ALA A 422 12.36 7.75 -1.98
CA ALA A 422 12.05 6.66 -1.06
C ALA A 422 10.56 6.66 -0.68
N SER A 423 10.07 5.53 -0.18
CA SER A 423 8.73 5.36 0.37
C SER A 423 8.80 4.58 1.68
N ASP A 424 7.95 4.95 2.65
CA ASP A 424 7.79 4.19 3.89
C ASP A 424 6.85 2.98 3.71
N ALA A 425 6.07 2.95 2.63
CA ALA A 425 5.07 1.91 2.36
C ALA A 425 5.60 0.75 1.51
N PHE A 426 6.67 0.96 0.72
CA PHE A 426 7.24 -0.05 -0.17
C PHE A 426 8.72 0.21 -0.46
N GLU A 427 9.44 -0.85 -0.82
CA GLU A 427 10.86 -0.77 -1.18
C GLU A 427 11.04 -0.19 -2.58
N VAL A 428 11.97 0.76 -2.74
CA VAL A 428 12.39 1.31 -4.04
C VAL A 428 13.84 0.92 -4.30
N ALA A 429 14.10 0.28 -5.45
CA ALA A 429 15.44 -0.18 -5.80
C ALA A 429 15.79 0.09 -7.26
N HIS A 430 17.10 0.21 -7.52
CA HIS A 430 17.67 0.33 -8.86
C HIS A 430 18.21 -1.02 -9.33
N VAL A 431 18.00 -1.35 -10.60
CA VAL A 431 18.57 -2.53 -11.27
C VAL A 431 19.20 -2.09 -12.56
N ASP A 432 20.49 -2.37 -12.74
CA ASP A 432 21.18 -2.07 -13.99
C ASP A 432 20.51 -2.73 -15.19
N LEU A 433 20.37 -2.00 -16.28
CA LEU A 433 19.80 -2.51 -17.51
C LEU A 433 20.54 -3.77 -17.99
N GLN A 434 19.82 -4.83 -18.29
CA GLN A 434 20.33 -6.15 -18.68
C GLN A 434 21.18 -6.88 -17.61
N ASN A 435 21.11 -6.46 -16.35
CA ASN A 435 21.76 -7.21 -15.26
C ASN A 435 20.85 -8.35 -14.78
N GLU A 436 20.93 -9.49 -15.47
CA GLU A 436 20.10 -10.67 -15.21
C GLU A 436 20.28 -11.22 -13.78
N ARG A 437 21.47 -11.05 -13.19
CA ARG A 437 21.74 -11.54 -11.84
C ARG A 437 20.98 -10.73 -10.77
N GLN A 438 20.97 -9.40 -10.90
CA GLN A 438 20.18 -8.55 -10.02
C GLN A 438 18.69 -8.81 -10.21
N MET A 439 18.21 -8.82 -11.48
CA MET A 439 16.80 -9.07 -11.77
C MET A 439 16.30 -10.41 -11.22
N ARG A 440 17.13 -11.47 -11.28
CA ARG A 440 16.77 -12.79 -10.75
C ARG A 440 16.51 -12.80 -9.25
N VAL A 441 17.25 -12.01 -8.47
CA VAL A 441 17.03 -11.89 -7.01
C VAL A 441 15.62 -11.31 -6.73
N HIS A 442 15.23 -10.32 -7.50
CA HIS A 442 13.91 -9.68 -7.35
C HIS A 442 12.78 -10.57 -7.91
N GLU A 443 13.02 -11.24 -9.03
CA GLU A 443 12.08 -12.20 -9.60
C GLU A 443 11.80 -13.38 -8.65
N GLN A 444 12.85 -13.95 -8.03
CA GLN A 444 12.69 -15.03 -7.05
C GLN A 444 11.93 -14.59 -5.80
N TRP A 445 12.08 -13.33 -5.39
CA TRP A 445 11.36 -12.78 -4.26
C TRP A 445 9.85 -12.62 -4.55
N ALA A 446 9.45 -12.33 -5.79
CA ALA A 446 8.09 -11.98 -6.17
C ALA A 446 7.16 -13.20 -6.26
N ASP A 447 5.88 -13.00 -5.97
CA ASP A 447 4.79 -13.89 -6.31
C ASP A 447 4.06 -13.40 -7.59
N VAL A 448 3.95 -12.06 -7.73
CA VAL A 448 3.36 -11.37 -8.88
C VAL A 448 4.36 -10.35 -9.42
N ILE A 449 4.46 -10.26 -10.74
CA ILE A 449 5.30 -9.27 -11.42
C ILE A 449 4.40 -8.37 -12.26
N PHE A 450 4.36 -7.09 -11.90
CA PHE A 450 3.69 -6.03 -12.67
C PHE A 450 4.75 -5.21 -13.41
N PHE A 451 4.53 -4.94 -14.67
CA PHE A 451 5.43 -4.06 -15.42
C PHE A 451 4.71 -3.26 -16.51
N GLN A 452 5.37 -2.19 -16.94
CA GLN A 452 5.01 -1.37 -18.08
C GLN A 452 6.21 -1.18 -19.02
N GLY A 453 5.93 -0.82 -20.28
CA GLY A 453 6.95 -0.51 -21.27
C GLY A 453 7.80 -1.72 -21.67
N TYR A 454 9.12 -1.59 -21.68
CA TYR A 454 10.06 -2.55 -22.26
C TYR A 454 10.62 -3.59 -21.28
N ALA A 455 10.13 -3.67 -20.03
CA ALA A 455 10.73 -4.49 -18.97
C ALA A 455 10.89 -5.97 -19.37
N LEU A 456 9.84 -6.59 -19.90
CA LEU A 456 9.89 -7.99 -20.34
C LEU A 456 10.92 -8.21 -21.44
N HIS A 457 11.10 -7.23 -22.36
CA HIS A 457 12.05 -7.30 -23.44
C HIS A 457 13.50 -7.20 -22.95
N HIS A 458 13.77 -6.38 -21.93
CA HIS A 458 15.12 -6.12 -21.45
C HIS A 458 15.75 -7.24 -20.63
N TYR A 459 14.91 -8.08 -19.96
CA TYR A 459 15.38 -9.09 -19.03
C TYR A 459 14.91 -10.49 -19.44
N GLU A 460 15.89 -11.36 -19.80
CA GLU A 460 15.61 -12.77 -20.12
C GLU A 460 15.01 -13.52 -18.89
N THR A 461 15.44 -13.13 -17.67
CA THR A 461 14.88 -13.64 -16.42
C THR A 461 13.36 -13.47 -16.37
N LEU A 462 12.82 -12.32 -16.78
CA LEU A 462 11.37 -12.07 -16.79
C LEU A 462 10.65 -12.88 -17.88
N GLN A 463 11.28 -13.03 -19.05
CA GLN A 463 10.72 -13.84 -20.16
C GLN A 463 10.58 -15.32 -19.79
N GLN A 464 11.50 -15.84 -18.97
CA GLN A 464 11.54 -17.22 -18.50
C GLN A 464 10.83 -17.43 -17.15
N SER A 465 10.35 -16.38 -16.50
CA SER A 465 9.72 -16.47 -15.18
C SER A 465 8.44 -17.31 -15.23
N GLU A 466 8.24 -18.12 -14.20
CA GLU A 466 7.01 -18.87 -13.96
C GLU A 466 6.01 -18.12 -13.07
N LYS A 467 6.36 -16.91 -12.62
CA LYS A 467 5.50 -16.07 -11.78
C LYS A 467 4.29 -15.55 -12.56
N VAL A 468 3.25 -15.15 -11.83
CA VAL A 468 2.10 -14.45 -12.41
C VAL A 468 2.54 -13.09 -12.93
N ILE A 469 2.25 -12.80 -14.19
CA ILE A 469 2.66 -11.57 -14.86
C ILE A 469 1.44 -10.70 -15.19
N VAL A 470 1.46 -9.47 -14.71
CA VAL A 470 0.52 -8.41 -15.07
C VAL A 470 1.23 -7.42 -15.99
N ALA A 471 0.74 -7.26 -17.21
CA ALA A 471 1.28 -6.29 -18.17
C ALA A 471 0.33 -5.08 -18.28
N ASP A 472 0.88 -3.90 -18.02
CA ASP A 472 0.15 -2.64 -18.11
C ASP A 472 0.28 -2.07 -19.53
N LEU A 473 -0.79 -2.21 -20.31
CA LEU A 473 -0.89 -1.85 -21.73
C LEU A 473 -1.59 -0.51 -21.96
N TYR A 474 -1.59 0.38 -20.94
CA TYR A 474 -2.28 1.67 -21.01
C TYR A 474 -1.77 2.57 -22.16
N ASP A 475 -0.56 2.28 -22.65
CA ASP A 475 0.09 3.01 -23.73
C ASP A 475 0.33 2.09 -24.94
N PRO A 476 -0.35 2.31 -26.08
CA PRO A 476 -0.11 1.57 -27.31
C PRO A 476 1.16 2.08 -28.04
N MET A 477 2.34 1.84 -27.45
CA MET A 477 3.67 2.33 -27.85
C MET A 477 3.94 2.24 -29.36
N HIS A 478 3.48 1.19 -30.04
CA HIS A 478 3.71 1.03 -31.50
C HIS A 478 2.94 2.06 -32.32
N LEU A 479 1.80 2.57 -31.83
CA LEU A 479 1.06 3.64 -32.49
C LEU A 479 1.72 5.00 -32.24
N GLU A 480 2.26 5.23 -31.04
CA GLU A 480 3.09 6.40 -30.76
C GLU A 480 4.32 6.46 -31.67
N GLN A 481 4.99 5.29 -31.89
CA GLN A 481 6.16 5.22 -32.77
C GLN A 481 5.85 5.54 -34.23
N LEU A 482 4.59 5.39 -34.68
CA LEU A 482 4.19 5.88 -36.00
C LEU A 482 4.29 7.40 -36.12
N GLU A 483 4.00 8.16 -35.08
CA GLU A 483 4.09 9.61 -35.08
C GLU A 483 5.49 10.12 -34.70
N GLN A 484 6.12 9.56 -33.69
CA GLN A 484 7.49 9.94 -33.30
C GLN A 484 8.53 9.63 -34.36
N GLY A 485 8.41 8.48 -35.02
CA GLY A 485 9.41 7.99 -35.94
C GLY A 485 9.42 8.69 -37.32
N ARG A 486 8.41 9.50 -37.66
CA ARG A 486 8.31 10.18 -38.96
C ARG A 486 9.54 11.01 -39.33
N GLU A 487 10.19 11.61 -38.34
CA GLU A 487 11.35 12.49 -38.51
C GLU A 487 12.63 11.72 -38.90
N PHE A 488 12.69 10.39 -38.66
CA PHE A 488 13.94 9.60 -38.80
C PHE A 488 14.13 8.94 -40.17
N GLY A 489 13.12 9.00 -41.06
CA GLY A 489 13.17 8.37 -42.39
C GLY A 489 12.81 6.88 -42.41
N GLY A 490 12.57 6.33 -43.58
CA GLY A 490 11.81 5.09 -43.79
C GLY A 490 12.33 3.83 -43.10
N GLU A 491 13.63 3.51 -43.16
CA GLU A 491 14.16 2.27 -42.56
C GLU A 491 14.20 2.33 -41.02
N ARG A 492 14.66 3.46 -40.46
CA ARG A 492 14.73 3.64 -39.01
C ARG A 492 13.33 3.69 -38.38
N TRP A 493 12.43 4.40 -39.02
CA TRP A 493 11.02 4.45 -38.62
C TRP A 493 10.37 3.07 -38.60
N SER A 494 10.51 2.29 -39.72
CA SER A 494 10.00 0.94 -39.79
C SER A 494 10.58 0.00 -38.76
N ALA A 495 11.87 0.16 -38.44
CA ALA A 495 12.54 -0.64 -37.41
C ALA A 495 12.02 -0.32 -35.98
N GLN A 496 11.76 0.94 -35.67
CA GLN A 496 11.21 1.36 -34.38
C GLN A 496 9.79 0.82 -34.17
N VAL A 497 8.89 1.00 -35.15
CA VAL A 497 7.52 0.49 -35.08
C VAL A 497 7.52 -1.04 -34.94
N ARG A 498 8.36 -1.73 -35.72
CA ARG A 498 8.48 -3.20 -35.63
C ARG A 498 8.96 -3.64 -34.24
N SER A 499 9.99 -2.98 -33.69
CA SER A 499 10.51 -3.29 -32.35
C SER A 499 9.43 -3.11 -31.29
N ALA A 500 8.67 -2.01 -31.32
CA ALA A 500 7.58 -1.77 -30.37
C ALA A 500 6.47 -2.83 -30.51
N THR A 501 6.12 -3.22 -31.75
CA THR A 501 5.13 -4.28 -32.02
C THR A 501 5.60 -5.62 -31.49
N ASP A 502 6.87 -5.98 -31.71
CA ASP A 502 7.45 -7.25 -31.20
C ASP A 502 7.43 -7.32 -29.67
N VAL A 503 7.74 -6.20 -29.00
CA VAL A 503 7.69 -6.09 -27.53
C VAL A 503 6.26 -6.28 -27.01
N LEU A 504 5.28 -5.61 -27.62
CA LEU A 504 3.87 -5.75 -27.23
C LEU A 504 3.35 -7.18 -27.49
N ASN A 505 3.72 -7.80 -28.60
CA ASN A 505 3.37 -9.20 -28.89
C ASN A 505 3.98 -10.16 -27.85
N GLN A 506 5.21 -9.93 -27.39
CA GLN A 506 5.81 -10.72 -26.31
C GLN A 506 5.02 -10.58 -25.00
N GLN A 507 4.61 -9.36 -24.65
CA GLN A 507 3.81 -9.09 -23.45
C GLN A 507 2.46 -9.79 -23.53
N LEU A 508 1.72 -9.59 -24.60
CA LEU A 508 0.41 -10.21 -24.85
C LEU A 508 0.50 -11.74 -24.88
N ALA A 509 1.58 -12.27 -25.44
CA ALA A 509 1.80 -13.71 -25.46
C ALA A 509 2.10 -14.30 -24.07
N ARG A 510 2.78 -13.58 -23.16
CA ARG A 510 3.26 -14.10 -21.86
C ARG A 510 2.40 -13.68 -20.69
N GLY A 511 1.77 -12.51 -20.72
CA GLY A 511 1.02 -11.98 -19.58
C GLY A 511 -0.12 -12.87 -19.13
N ASP A 512 -0.40 -12.88 -17.85
CA ASP A 512 -1.52 -13.59 -17.25
C ASP A 512 -2.74 -12.67 -17.08
N PHE A 513 -2.49 -11.38 -16.84
CA PHE A 513 -3.52 -10.35 -16.75
C PHE A 513 -3.03 -9.05 -17.41
N PHE A 514 -3.95 -8.33 -18.05
CA PHE A 514 -3.65 -7.11 -18.76
C PHE A 514 -4.47 -5.94 -18.26
N LEU A 515 -3.86 -4.76 -18.21
CA LEU A 515 -4.56 -3.51 -17.93
C LEU A 515 -4.50 -2.60 -19.15
N CYS A 516 -5.59 -1.89 -19.41
CA CYS A 516 -5.65 -0.86 -20.44
C CYS A 516 -6.41 0.37 -19.93
N ALA A 517 -6.30 1.51 -20.65
CA ALA A 517 -6.78 2.78 -20.10
C ALA A 517 -8.22 3.14 -20.51
N SER A 518 -8.82 2.46 -21.47
CA SER A 518 -10.16 2.78 -21.98
C SER A 518 -10.82 1.60 -22.69
N GLU A 519 -12.15 1.67 -22.87
CA GLU A 519 -12.87 0.66 -23.66
C GLU A 519 -12.37 0.58 -25.11
N ARG A 520 -11.99 1.72 -25.71
CA ARG A 520 -11.40 1.74 -27.05
C ARG A 520 -10.09 0.94 -27.09
N GLN A 521 -9.23 1.12 -26.10
CA GLN A 521 -8.00 0.32 -25.97
C GLN A 521 -8.31 -1.15 -25.68
N ARG A 522 -9.30 -1.44 -24.83
CA ARG A 522 -9.69 -2.82 -24.54
C ARG A 522 -10.09 -3.57 -25.79
N LEU A 523 -10.96 -3.00 -26.61
CA LEU A 523 -11.37 -3.59 -27.89
C LEU A 523 -10.19 -3.77 -28.87
N PHE A 524 -9.28 -2.81 -28.89
CA PHE A 524 -8.07 -2.90 -29.71
C PHE A 524 -7.16 -4.07 -29.26
N TRP A 525 -6.90 -4.19 -27.95
CA TRP A 525 -6.10 -5.28 -27.40
C TRP A 525 -6.78 -6.65 -27.51
N LEU A 526 -8.10 -6.72 -27.35
CA LEU A 526 -8.85 -7.97 -27.60
C LEU A 526 -8.66 -8.47 -29.03
N GLY A 527 -8.65 -7.58 -30.03
CA GLY A 527 -8.34 -7.94 -31.41
C GLY A 527 -6.94 -8.57 -31.56
N GLN A 528 -5.93 -8.00 -30.89
CA GLN A 528 -4.57 -8.52 -30.92
C GLN A 528 -4.40 -9.80 -30.11
N LEU A 529 -5.05 -9.92 -28.95
CA LEU A 529 -5.13 -11.15 -28.15
C LEU A 529 -5.80 -12.29 -28.93
N ALA A 530 -6.87 -12.01 -29.70
CA ALA A 530 -7.51 -12.98 -30.58
C ALA A 530 -6.55 -13.46 -31.67
N ALA A 531 -5.82 -12.54 -32.33
CA ALA A 531 -4.83 -12.87 -33.35
C ALA A 531 -3.66 -13.73 -32.81
N LEU A 532 -3.33 -13.57 -31.52
CA LEU A 532 -2.32 -14.36 -30.83
C LEU A 532 -2.87 -15.67 -30.23
N GLY A 533 -4.16 -15.98 -30.41
CA GLY A 533 -4.81 -17.20 -29.90
C GLY A 533 -5.04 -17.19 -28.40
N ARG A 534 -4.97 -16.02 -27.74
CA ARG A 534 -5.22 -15.85 -26.30
C ARG A 534 -6.71 -15.83 -25.95
N ILE A 535 -7.58 -15.51 -26.92
CA ILE A 535 -9.03 -15.69 -26.81
C ILE A 535 -9.36 -17.07 -27.37
N ASN A 536 -9.68 -18.01 -26.49
CA ASN A 536 -9.89 -19.40 -26.79
C ASN A 536 -10.88 -20.03 -25.79
N PRO A 537 -11.29 -21.30 -25.96
CA PRO A 537 -12.27 -21.93 -25.07
C PRO A 537 -11.88 -21.90 -23.59
N ALA A 538 -10.57 -21.94 -23.22
CA ALA A 538 -10.14 -21.93 -21.84
C ALA A 538 -10.37 -20.53 -21.21
N THR A 539 -9.98 -19.45 -21.87
CA THR A 539 -10.19 -18.09 -21.38
C THR A 539 -11.66 -17.69 -21.40
N TYR A 540 -12.39 -18.07 -22.48
CA TYR A 540 -13.81 -17.74 -22.64
C TYR A 540 -14.71 -18.52 -21.66
N SER A 541 -14.37 -19.77 -21.30
CA SER A 541 -15.12 -20.56 -20.32
C SER A 541 -14.87 -20.12 -18.88
N ALA A 542 -13.72 -19.49 -18.61
CA ALA A 542 -13.42 -18.91 -17.29
C ALA A 542 -14.22 -17.61 -17.08
N ASP A 543 -14.25 -16.76 -18.10
CA ASP A 543 -15.00 -15.50 -18.10
C ASP A 543 -15.35 -15.10 -19.53
N ASP A 544 -16.64 -15.10 -19.85
CA ASP A 544 -17.15 -14.78 -21.21
C ASP A 544 -17.09 -13.28 -21.53
N THR A 545 -16.92 -12.42 -20.52
CA THR A 545 -16.65 -10.98 -20.70
C THR A 545 -15.18 -10.68 -20.96
N LEU A 546 -14.27 -11.62 -20.67
CA LEU A 546 -12.81 -11.48 -20.73
C LEU A 546 -12.25 -10.36 -19.82
N GLU A 547 -12.99 -9.92 -18.80
CA GLU A 547 -12.51 -8.94 -17.81
C GLU A 547 -11.44 -9.54 -16.91
N GLU A 548 -11.47 -10.86 -16.66
CA GLU A 548 -10.44 -11.61 -15.95
C GLU A 548 -9.14 -11.76 -16.75
N LEU A 549 -9.14 -11.50 -18.07
CA LEU A 549 -7.95 -11.49 -18.91
C LEU A 549 -7.44 -10.07 -19.12
N ILE A 550 -8.33 -9.11 -19.43
CA ILE A 550 -7.99 -7.70 -19.66
C ILE A 550 -9.04 -6.77 -19.07
N ALA A 551 -8.61 -5.93 -18.13
CA ALA A 551 -9.47 -4.98 -17.42
C ALA A 551 -9.11 -3.51 -17.75
N ILE A 552 -10.09 -2.64 -17.58
CA ILE A 552 -9.91 -1.20 -17.73
C ILE A 552 -9.42 -0.61 -16.41
N ALA A 553 -8.19 -0.12 -16.43
CA ALA A 553 -7.53 0.57 -15.32
C ALA A 553 -6.86 1.86 -15.83
N PRO A 554 -7.61 2.93 -16.06
CA PRO A 554 -7.06 4.18 -16.57
C PRO A 554 -6.06 4.80 -15.60
N PHE A 555 -5.37 5.83 -16.04
CA PHE A 555 -4.66 6.74 -15.16
C PHE A 555 -5.64 7.36 -14.17
N GLY A 556 -5.20 7.60 -12.95
CA GLY A 556 -6.00 8.21 -11.90
C GLY A 556 -5.52 9.61 -11.52
N MET A 557 -6.28 10.23 -10.65
CA MET A 557 -5.92 11.47 -9.96
C MET A 557 -6.09 11.29 -8.45
N ASP A 558 -5.48 12.17 -7.67
CA ASP A 558 -5.62 12.15 -6.23
C ASP A 558 -7.07 12.48 -5.81
N SER A 559 -7.62 11.74 -4.86
CA SER A 559 -8.98 11.96 -4.32
C SER A 559 -9.07 13.25 -3.49
N THR A 560 -7.94 13.66 -2.88
CA THR A 560 -7.85 14.93 -2.15
C THR A 560 -7.89 16.10 -3.15
N PRO A 561 -8.78 17.08 -2.97
CA PRO A 561 -8.80 18.28 -3.81
C PRO A 561 -7.47 19.03 -3.75
N PRO A 562 -7.06 19.69 -4.86
CA PRO A 562 -5.83 20.48 -4.85
C PRO A 562 -5.98 21.72 -3.95
N GLU A 563 -4.91 22.06 -3.24
CA GLU A 563 -4.85 23.25 -2.40
C GLU A 563 -3.89 24.28 -3.01
N HIS A 564 -4.32 25.55 -3.01
CA HIS A 564 -3.50 26.68 -3.47
C HIS A 564 -2.52 27.07 -2.35
N THR A 565 -1.23 26.82 -2.55
CA THR A 565 -0.19 27.05 -1.52
C THR A 565 0.67 28.29 -1.81
N ARG A 566 0.73 28.72 -3.07
CA ARG A 566 1.46 29.92 -3.51
C ARG A 566 0.91 30.44 -4.82
N ARG A 567 1.14 31.72 -5.12
CA ARG A 567 0.90 32.28 -6.46
C ARG A 567 1.91 31.71 -7.47
N ALA A 568 1.43 31.38 -8.66
CA ALA A 568 2.23 30.78 -9.72
C ALA A 568 2.15 31.50 -11.08
N LEU A 569 1.00 32.05 -11.42
CA LEU A 569 0.72 32.71 -12.70
C LEU A 569 0.33 34.19 -12.54
N ARG A 570 -0.79 34.43 -11.87
CA ARG A 570 -1.40 35.76 -11.76
C ARG A 570 -0.56 36.70 -10.92
N GLY A 571 -0.11 37.84 -11.55
CA GLY A 571 0.78 38.78 -10.89
C GLY A 571 2.20 38.30 -10.63
N VAL A 572 2.56 37.07 -11.08
CA VAL A 572 3.90 36.47 -10.96
C VAL A 572 4.59 36.38 -12.32
N VAL A 573 3.87 35.93 -13.35
CA VAL A 573 4.39 35.89 -14.71
C VAL A 573 4.17 37.24 -15.36
N ASP A 574 5.25 37.91 -15.82
CA ASP A 574 5.17 39.16 -16.51
C ASP A 574 4.21 39.07 -17.70
N GLY A 575 3.19 39.95 -17.77
CA GLY A 575 2.18 39.91 -18.82
C GLY A 575 0.91 39.13 -18.48
N ILE A 576 0.82 38.50 -17.31
CA ILE A 576 -0.39 37.84 -16.78
C ILE A 576 -0.88 38.63 -15.56
N GLY A 577 -1.96 39.40 -15.74
CA GLY A 577 -2.59 40.19 -14.69
C GLY A 577 -3.51 39.38 -13.78
N GLU A 578 -3.96 40.01 -12.67
CA GLU A 578 -4.84 39.36 -11.67
C GLU A 578 -6.21 38.98 -12.26
N ASP A 579 -6.77 39.83 -13.17
CA ASP A 579 -8.10 39.65 -13.74
C ASP A 579 -8.10 38.99 -15.12
N ASP A 580 -6.92 38.61 -15.64
CA ASP A 580 -6.81 37.96 -16.95
C ASP A 580 -7.47 36.59 -16.97
N LYS A 581 -8.01 36.20 -18.15
CA LYS A 581 -8.55 34.84 -18.37
C LYS A 581 -7.44 33.89 -18.82
N VAL A 582 -7.11 32.93 -17.98
CA VAL A 582 -5.99 32.01 -18.19
C VAL A 582 -6.46 30.68 -18.74
N VAL A 583 -6.00 30.34 -19.94
CA VAL A 583 -6.10 29.02 -20.57
C VAL A 583 -4.81 28.27 -20.28
N ILE A 584 -4.90 27.07 -19.70
CA ILE A 584 -3.71 26.29 -19.34
C ILE A 584 -3.54 25.07 -20.23
N TRP A 585 -2.31 24.87 -20.70
CA TRP A 585 -1.84 23.62 -21.31
C TRP A 585 -1.02 22.83 -20.28
N GLY A 586 -1.61 21.79 -19.71
CA GLY A 586 -0.96 20.91 -18.74
C GLY A 586 0.02 19.94 -19.40
N GLY A 587 1.23 19.81 -18.82
CA GLY A 587 2.24 18.84 -19.25
C GLY A 587 2.98 19.21 -20.54
N GLY A 588 3.70 18.23 -21.09
CA GLY A 588 4.58 18.40 -22.25
C GLY A 588 3.88 18.61 -23.58
N ILE A 589 4.64 19.09 -24.56
CA ILE A 589 4.20 19.26 -25.95
C ILE A 589 4.93 18.22 -26.82
N TYR A 590 4.14 17.38 -27.52
CA TYR A 590 4.66 16.31 -28.38
C TYR A 590 4.16 16.49 -29.83
N ASN A 591 4.81 15.83 -30.80
CA ASN A 591 4.54 16.03 -32.22
C ASN A 591 3.12 15.68 -32.70
N TRP A 592 2.35 14.91 -31.94
CA TRP A 592 0.95 14.59 -32.21
C TRP A 592 -0.06 15.62 -31.67
N PHE A 593 0.41 16.67 -30.98
CA PHE A 593 -0.45 17.75 -30.52
C PHE A 593 -0.55 18.90 -31.54
N ASP A 594 -1.73 19.49 -31.64
CA ASP A 594 -2.01 20.64 -32.55
C ASP A 594 -1.96 21.95 -31.77
N THR A 595 -0.79 22.31 -31.32
CA THR A 595 -0.55 23.62 -30.67
C THR A 595 -0.61 24.78 -31.64
N HIS A 596 -0.44 24.54 -32.95
CA HIS A 596 -0.51 25.60 -33.97
C HIS A 596 -1.95 26.15 -34.15
N THR A 597 -2.95 25.27 -34.21
CA THR A 597 -4.36 25.68 -34.25
C THR A 597 -4.74 26.42 -32.98
N LEU A 598 -4.24 25.97 -31.82
CA LEU A 598 -4.49 26.65 -30.53
C LEU A 598 -3.92 28.07 -30.51
N VAL A 599 -2.65 28.25 -30.87
CA VAL A 599 -2.02 29.58 -30.90
C VAL A 599 -2.75 30.52 -31.85
N ARG A 600 -3.20 30.05 -33.03
CA ARG A 600 -4.02 30.87 -33.98
C ARG A 600 -5.38 31.21 -33.38
N ALA A 601 -6.07 30.27 -32.74
CA ALA A 601 -7.35 30.52 -32.10
C ALA A 601 -7.24 31.54 -30.94
N ILE A 602 -6.17 31.49 -30.16
CA ILE A 602 -5.87 32.50 -29.13
C ILE A 602 -5.71 33.89 -29.80
N GLY A 603 -5.03 33.98 -30.96
CA GLY A 603 -4.89 35.21 -31.69
C GLY A 603 -6.25 35.80 -32.13
N VAL A 604 -7.17 34.94 -32.61
CA VAL A 604 -8.53 35.34 -32.98
C VAL A 604 -9.34 35.82 -31.77
N VAL A 605 -9.28 35.12 -30.65
CA VAL A 605 -9.99 35.53 -29.44
C VAL A 605 -9.41 36.83 -28.87
N ALA A 606 -8.10 37.01 -28.91
CA ALA A 606 -7.38 38.17 -28.35
C ALA A 606 -7.78 39.50 -29.05
N GLU A 607 -8.27 39.46 -30.29
CA GLU A 607 -8.80 40.65 -30.99
C GLU A 607 -10.07 41.22 -30.32
N ARG A 608 -10.87 40.31 -29.68
CA ARG A 608 -12.13 40.69 -29.01
C ARG A 608 -11.96 40.74 -27.48
N HIS A 609 -11.10 39.91 -26.97
CA HIS A 609 -10.84 39.68 -25.53
C HIS A 609 -9.34 39.84 -25.24
N PRO A 610 -8.83 41.07 -25.05
CA PRO A 610 -7.39 41.33 -24.86
C PRO A 610 -6.84 40.80 -23.52
N ASP A 611 -7.69 40.32 -22.64
CA ASP A 611 -7.41 39.70 -21.35
C ASP A 611 -7.15 38.19 -21.42
N ILE A 612 -7.25 37.54 -22.60
CA ILE A 612 -6.97 36.11 -22.74
C ILE A 612 -5.46 35.84 -22.68
N ARG A 613 -5.08 34.81 -21.91
CA ARG A 613 -3.70 34.32 -21.76
C ARG A 613 -3.66 32.80 -21.94
N LEU A 614 -2.78 32.30 -22.79
CA LEU A 614 -2.46 30.88 -22.90
C LEU A 614 -1.12 30.63 -22.23
N PHE A 615 -1.09 29.73 -21.26
CA PHE A 615 0.12 29.34 -20.57
C PHE A 615 0.45 27.85 -20.81
N PHE A 616 1.62 27.59 -21.41
CA PHE A 616 2.17 26.25 -21.54
C PHE A 616 3.00 25.89 -20.30
N MET A 617 2.51 24.96 -19.47
CA MET A 617 3.06 24.65 -18.15
C MET A 617 4.41 23.93 -18.18
N GLY A 618 4.75 23.23 -19.28
CA GLY A 618 6.05 22.57 -19.45
C GLY A 618 6.36 22.32 -20.91
N VAL A 619 7.53 22.78 -21.39
CA VAL A 619 8.00 22.57 -22.75
C VAL A 619 9.22 21.67 -22.85
N ALA A 620 9.99 21.50 -21.75
CA ALA A 620 11.14 20.61 -21.66
C ALA A 620 10.78 19.33 -20.87
N HIS A 621 11.16 18.16 -21.39
CA HIS A 621 10.91 16.88 -20.70
C HIS A 621 11.85 16.72 -19.48
N PRO A 622 11.41 16.16 -18.32
CA PRO A 622 12.24 16.01 -17.13
C PRO A 622 13.40 15.02 -17.33
N ASN A 623 13.28 14.06 -18.23
CA ASN A 623 14.36 13.18 -18.64
C ASN A 623 15.20 13.88 -19.74
N PRO A 624 16.49 14.20 -19.47
CA PRO A 624 17.36 14.90 -20.42
C PRO A 624 17.69 14.08 -21.68
N ASP A 625 17.47 12.77 -21.66
CA ASP A 625 17.66 11.89 -22.82
C ASP A 625 16.54 12.00 -23.86
N VAL A 626 15.42 12.65 -23.52
CA VAL A 626 14.32 12.92 -24.45
C VAL A 626 14.57 14.24 -25.15
N PRO A 627 14.82 14.24 -26.48
CA PRO A 627 15.08 15.47 -27.22
C PRO A 627 13.86 16.38 -27.26
N GLU A 628 14.10 17.70 -27.38
CA GLU A 628 13.03 18.66 -27.65
C GLU A 628 12.33 18.34 -28.98
N MET A 629 11.01 18.23 -28.93
CA MET A 629 10.20 17.91 -30.10
C MET A 629 10.12 19.11 -31.07
N ALA A 630 10.15 18.86 -32.38
CA ALA A 630 10.09 19.89 -33.41
C ALA A 630 8.86 20.80 -33.32
N ILE A 631 7.74 20.25 -32.79
CA ILE A 631 6.51 21.02 -32.58
C ILE A 631 6.69 22.16 -31.57
N VAL A 632 7.55 22.01 -30.55
CA VAL A 632 7.80 23.04 -29.52
C VAL A 632 8.43 24.27 -30.16
N SER A 633 9.53 24.09 -30.89
CA SER A 633 10.24 25.18 -31.55
C SER A 633 9.37 25.86 -32.65
N SER A 634 8.55 25.09 -33.38
CA SER A 634 7.64 25.63 -34.38
C SER A 634 6.45 26.39 -33.75
N THR A 635 5.95 25.98 -32.58
CA THR A 635 4.89 26.68 -31.84
C THR A 635 5.39 28.03 -31.33
N ARG A 636 6.60 28.07 -30.75
CA ARG A 636 7.24 29.32 -30.30
C ARG A 636 7.42 30.31 -31.48
N ARG A 637 7.90 29.81 -32.61
CA ARG A 637 8.07 30.63 -33.82
C ARG A 637 6.73 31.19 -34.31
N LEU A 638 5.70 30.35 -34.36
CA LEU A 638 4.35 30.80 -34.77
C LEU A 638 3.79 31.87 -33.80
N ALA A 639 3.95 31.69 -32.51
CA ALA A 639 3.53 32.70 -31.52
C ALA A 639 4.25 34.04 -31.72
N ALA A 640 5.57 33.98 -32.01
CA ALA A 640 6.36 35.19 -32.30
C ALA A 640 5.95 35.85 -33.64
N GLU A 641 5.75 35.07 -34.70
CA GLU A 641 5.28 35.58 -36.03
C GLU A 641 3.92 36.30 -35.93
N LEU A 642 3.04 35.82 -35.05
CA LEU A 642 1.72 36.43 -34.82
C LEU A 642 1.76 37.58 -33.79
N GLY A 643 2.93 37.88 -33.18
CA GLY A 643 3.08 38.91 -32.15
C GLY A 643 2.36 38.61 -30.83
N LEU A 644 2.18 37.32 -30.51
CA LEU A 644 1.46 36.87 -29.34
C LEU A 644 2.38 36.46 -28.15
N THR A 645 3.67 36.27 -28.43
CA THR A 645 4.65 35.85 -27.37
C THR A 645 4.73 36.91 -26.27
N ASP A 646 4.73 36.47 -25.01
CA ASP A 646 4.80 37.28 -23.78
C ASP A 646 3.68 38.35 -23.66
N ARG A 647 2.64 38.20 -24.47
CA ARG A 647 1.44 39.07 -24.47
C ARG A 647 0.16 38.27 -24.29
N HIS A 648 -0.01 37.21 -25.09
CA HIS A 648 -1.15 36.28 -25.03
C HIS A 648 -0.74 34.80 -24.95
N VAL A 649 0.52 34.48 -25.28
CA VAL A 649 1.06 33.12 -25.26
C VAL A 649 2.36 33.08 -24.46
N PHE A 650 2.39 32.27 -23.43
CA PHE A 650 3.49 32.15 -22.46
C PHE A 650 4.01 30.74 -22.41
N PHE A 651 5.31 30.54 -22.24
CA PHE A 651 5.96 29.26 -22.21
C PHE A 651 6.79 29.11 -20.91
N ASN A 652 6.54 28.09 -20.13
CA ASN A 652 7.42 27.73 -19.02
C ASN A 652 8.55 26.83 -19.53
N ASP A 653 9.77 27.31 -19.47
CA ASP A 653 10.98 26.60 -19.95
C ASP A 653 11.41 25.44 -19.03
N SER A 654 10.80 25.31 -17.88
CA SER A 654 11.09 24.26 -16.91
C SER A 654 9.93 23.27 -16.79
N TRP A 655 10.19 22.11 -16.19
CA TRP A 655 9.16 21.16 -15.77
C TRP A 655 8.66 21.52 -14.38
N VAL A 656 7.35 21.63 -14.21
CA VAL A 656 6.73 21.90 -12.89
C VAL A 656 6.77 20.62 -12.04
N ALA A 657 7.18 20.74 -10.78
CA ALA A 657 7.19 19.63 -9.84
C ALA A 657 5.74 19.14 -9.56
N LEU A 658 5.62 17.83 -9.28
CA LEU A 658 4.31 17.20 -9.09
C LEU A 658 3.48 17.86 -7.96
N ASN A 659 4.16 18.22 -6.86
CA ASN A 659 3.56 18.87 -5.68
C ASN A 659 3.43 20.40 -5.80
N ASP A 660 3.68 20.98 -6.97
CA ASP A 660 3.54 22.41 -7.25
C ASP A 660 2.56 22.70 -8.39
N ARG A 661 2.18 21.66 -9.18
CA ARG A 661 1.32 21.82 -10.37
C ARG A 661 -0.07 22.37 -10.05
N GLN A 662 -0.59 22.07 -8.83
CA GLN A 662 -1.89 22.54 -8.39
C GLN A 662 -1.98 24.08 -8.37
N ASN A 663 -0.88 24.78 -8.06
CA ASN A 663 -0.88 26.23 -8.00
C ASN A 663 -1.13 26.87 -9.38
N TYR A 664 -0.58 26.26 -10.44
CA TYR A 664 -0.81 26.69 -11.82
C TYR A 664 -2.23 26.37 -12.29
N LEU A 665 -2.72 25.17 -11.97
CA LEU A 665 -4.05 24.72 -12.37
C LEU A 665 -5.16 25.52 -11.68
N LEU A 666 -5.01 25.83 -10.37
CA LEU A 666 -6.01 26.58 -9.60
C LEU A 666 -6.06 28.09 -9.98
N GLU A 667 -5.01 28.62 -10.60
CA GLU A 667 -5.00 30.00 -11.14
C GLU A 667 -5.46 30.07 -12.59
N ALA A 668 -5.79 28.96 -13.24
CA ALA A 668 -6.35 28.88 -14.56
C ALA A 668 -7.90 28.95 -14.53
N ASP A 669 -8.51 29.42 -15.65
CA ASP A 669 -9.95 29.43 -15.85
C ASP A 669 -10.43 28.24 -16.69
N LEU A 670 -9.54 27.67 -17.54
CA LEU A 670 -9.88 26.64 -18.52
C LEU A 670 -8.66 25.75 -18.85
N GLY A 671 -8.86 24.44 -18.91
CA GLY A 671 -7.90 23.49 -19.43
C GLY A 671 -8.09 23.23 -20.92
N VAL A 672 -6.99 23.18 -21.69
CA VAL A 672 -7.05 22.93 -23.13
C VAL A 672 -6.20 21.75 -23.58
N SER A 673 -6.72 20.93 -24.51
CA SER A 673 -5.98 19.83 -25.12
C SER A 673 -6.34 19.69 -26.60
N THR A 674 -5.43 20.10 -27.49
CA THR A 674 -5.62 19.99 -28.93
C THR A 674 -4.64 19.01 -29.58
N HIS A 675 -5.10 18.22 -30.53
CA HIS A 675 -4.31 17.20 -31.22
C HIS A 675 -4.71 17.05 -32.68
N TYR A 676 -3.83 16.45 -33.46
CA TYR A 676 -4.15 16.06 -34.82
C TYR A 676 -4.99 14.78 -34.82
N GLU A 677 -5.82 14.62 -35.84
CA GLU A 677 -6.61 13.41 -36.05
C GLU A 677 -5.75 12.33 -36.75
N HIS A 678 -5.42 11.30 -35.99
CA HIS A 678 -4.67 10.11 -36.49
C HIS A 678 -4.95 8.89 -35.57
N ILE A 679 -4.44 7.72 -35.97
CA ILE A 679 -4.74 6.47 -35.30
C ILE A 679 -4.28 6.44 -33.84
N GLU A 680 -3.14 7.06 -33.50
CA GLU A 680 -2.66 7.18 -32.12
C GLU A 680 -3.71 7.89 -31.26
N THR A 681 -4.24 9.04 -31.74
CA THR A 681 -5.27 9.81 -31.05
C THR A 681 -6.50 8.98 -30.68
N THR A 682 -6.94 8.09 -31.56
CA THR A 682 -8.14 7.26 -31.33
C THR A 682 -7.98 6.37 -30.09
N PHE A 683 -6.76 5.89 -29.83
CA PHE A 683 -6.47 4.93 -28.75
C PHE A 683 -5.66 5.54 -27.59
N SER A 684 -5.29 6.81 -27.65
CA SER A 684 -4.54 7.46 -26.56
C SER A 684 -5.42 7.78 -25.36
N PHE A 685 -4.78 7.86 -24.19
CA PHE A 685 -5.39 8.32 -22.96
C PHE A 685 -4.69 9.60 -22.50
N ARG A 686 -5.33 10.75 -22.66
CA ARG A 686 -4.75 12.08 -22.43
C ARG A 686 -4.71 12.44 -20.94
N THR A 687 -3.67 12.07 -20.24
CA THR A 687 -3.52 12.22 -18.77
C THR A 687 -3.67 13.67 -18.28
N ARG A 688 -3.36 14.70 -19.12
CA ARG A 688 -3.55 16.11 -18.76
C ARG A 688 -5.01 16.47 -18.46
N ILE A 689 -5.97 15.77 -19.07
CA ILE A 689 -7.40 15.96 -18.79
C ILE A 689 -7.71 15.62 -17.34
N LEU A 690 -7.01 14.66 -16.73
CA LEU A 690 -7.17 14.33 -15.32
C LEU A 690 -6.72 15.48 -14.40
N ASP A 691 -5.67 16.20 -14.76
CA ASP A 691 -5.22 17.38 -14.02
C ASP A 691 -6.32 18.49 -14.04
N TYR A 692 -7.00 18.64 -15.19
CA TYR A 692 -8.11 19.59 -15.30
C TYR A 692 -9.33 19.13 -14.48
N LEU A 693 -9.67 17.84 -14.52
CA LEU A 693 -10.73 17.28 -13.69
C LEU A 693 -10.41 17.46 -12.20
N TRP A 694 -9.16 17.19 -11.79
CA TRP A 694 -8.71 17.35 -10.41
C TRP A 694 -8.83 18.79 -9.91
N ALA A 695 -8.45 19.75 -10.75
CA ALA A 695 -8.52 21.18 -10.42
C ALA A 695 -9.92 21.79 -10.62
N GLY A 696 -10.90 21.04 -11.12
CA GLY A 696 -12.25 21.53 -11.34
C GLY A 696 -12.40 22.48 -12.54
N LEU A 697 -11.48 22.40 -13.52
CA LEU A 697 -11.47 23.29 -14.68
C LEU A 697 -12.44 22.82 -15.78
N PRO A 698 -13.21 23.74 -16.40
CA PRO A 698 -13.83 23.48 -17.70
C PRO A 698 -12.78 23.08 -18.74
N ILE A 699 -13.17 22.28 -19.74
CA ILE A 699 -12.22 21.69 -20.68
C ILE A 699 -12.61 21.97 -22.12
N VAL A 700 -11.67 22.47 -22.93
CA VAL A 700 -11.82 22.54 -24.39
C VAL A 700 -10.81 21.60 -25.03
N ALA A 701 -11.30 20.64 -25.85
CA ALA A 701 -10.45 19.63 -26.47
C ALA A 701 -10.79 19.42 -27.95
N THR A 702 -9.86 18.79 -28.68
CA THR A 702 -10.14 18.33 -30.07
C THR A 702 -10.85 16.97 -30.01
N ARG A 703 -11.81 16.75 -30.92
CA ARG A 703 -12.49 15.47 -31.12
C ARG A 703 -11.51 14.38 -31.59
N GLY A 704 -11.87 13.10 -31.31
CA GLY A 704 -11.17 11.94 -31.85
C GLY A 704 -10.72 10.93 -30.80
N ASP A 705 -10.56 11.34 -29.53
CA ASP A 705 -10.24 10.46 -28.40
C ASP A 705 -11.44 10.20 -27.48
N GLY A 706 -11.27 9.31 -26.50
CA GLY A 706 -12.34 8.97 -25.56
C GLY A 706 -12.66 10.10 -24.57
N PHE A 707 -11.73 11.02 -24.29
CA PHE A 707 -12.00 12.16 -23.44
C PHE A 707 -12.86 13.21 -24.14
N ALA A 708 -12.68 13.41 -25.43
CA ALA A 708 -13.54 14.32 -26.20
C ALA A 708 -15.01 13.84 -26.16
N ASP A 709 -15.24 12.54 -26.30
CA ASP A 709 -16.58 11.95 -26.14
C ASP A 709 -17.14 12.22 -24.73
N LEU A 710 -16.33 12.03 -23.68
CA LEU A 710 -16.72 12.28 -22.30
C LEU A 710 -17.06 13.77 -22.07
N ILE A 711 -16.24 14.69 -22.60
CA ILE A 711 -16.46 16.14 -22.50
C ILE A 711 -17.82 16.52 -23.09
N GLU A 712 -18.17 16.00 -24.27
CA GLU A 712 -19.46 16.28 -24.91
C GLU A 712 -20.64 15.63 -24.17
N GLN A 713 -20.52 14.35 -23.80
CA GLN A 713 -21.59 13.60 -23.15
C GLN A 713 -21.95 14.11 -21.75
N GLU A 714 -20.95 14.50 -20.98
CA GLU A 714 -21.15 14.94 -19.60
C GLU A 714 -21.22 16.47 -19.46
N GLY A 715 -20.95 17.23 -20.51
CA GLY A 715 -20.99 18.70 -20.49
C GLY A 715 -19.84 19.33 -19.73
N LEU A 716 -18.61 18.78 -19.86
CA LEU A 716 -17.43 19.28 -19.14
C LEU A 716 -16.81 20.53 -19.77
N GLY A 717 -17.37 21.00 -20.88
CA GLY A 717 -16.91 22.12 -21.70
C GLY A 717 -17.26 21.90 -23.15
N ALA A 718 -16.27 21.92 -24.07
CA ALA A 718 -16.51 21.77 -25.50
C ALA A 718 -15.47 20.89 -26.20
N ALA A 719 -15.91 20.11 -27.21
CA ALA A 719 -15.01 19.40 -28.12
C ALA A 719 -15.21 19.90 -29.56
N VAL A 720 -14.10 20.18 -30.27
CA VAL A 720 -14.06 20.82 -31.58
C VAL A 720 -13.38 19.94 -32.62
N PRO A 721 -13.62 20.13 -33.92
CA PRO A 721 -12.90 19.43 -34.97
C PRO A 721 -11.40 19.76 -34.95
N SER A 722 -10.57 18.79 -35.38
CA SER A 722 -9.12 18.99 -35.56
C SER A 722 -8.85 20.09 -36.63
N ARG A 723 -7.83 20.92 -36.38
CA ARG A 723 -7.36 21.99 -37.28
C ARG A 723 -8.38 23.07 -37.61
N ASP A 724 -9.44 23.21 -36.84
CA ASP A 724 -10.47 24.21 -37.03
C ASP A 724 -10.25 25.39 -36.05
N VAL A 725 -9.58 26.43 -36.51
CA VAL A 725 -9.23 27.62 -35.74
C VAL A 725 -10.49 28.38 -35.27
N GLU A 726 -11.49 28.51 -36.13
CA GLU A 726 -12.71 29.26 -35.84
C GLU A 726 -13.59 28.53 -34.83
N ALA A 727 -13.75 27.21 -34.99
CA ALA A 727 -14.50 26.41 -34.02
C ALA A 727 -13.82 26.41 -32.64
N LEU A 728 -12.47 26.31 -32.60
CA LEU A 728 -11.71 26.37 -31.37
C LEU A 728 -11.81 27.76 -30.71
N ALA A 729 -11.68 28.83 -31.47
CA ALA A 729 -11.84 30.18 -30.95
C ALA A 729 -13.24 30.42 -30.36
N ALA A 730 -14.29 29.99 -31.07
CA ALA A 730 -15.67 30.10 -30.60
C ALA A 730 -15.91 29.26 -29.32
N ALA A 731 -15.30 28.04 -29.21
CA ALA A 731 -15.40 27.20 -28.03
C ALA A 731 -14.69 27.82 -26.82
N LEU A 732 -13.47 28.36 -27.03
CA LEU A 732 -12.72 29.06 -25.96
C LEU A 732 -13.51 30.28 -25.46
N GLU A 733 -14.04 31.07 -26.36
CA GLU A 733 -14.85 32.26 -26.04
C GLU A 733 -16.12 31.89 -25.28
N SER A 734 -16.85 30.85 -25.75
CA SER A 734 -18.08 30.37 -25.14
C SER A 734 -17.86 29.83 -23.72
N VAL A 735 -16.78 29.11 -23.45
CA VAL A 735 -16.54 28.52 -22.14
C VAL A 735 -15.88 29.51 -21.16
N LEU A 736 -15.09 30.48 -21.63
CA LEU A 736 -14.41 31.45 -20.76
C LEU A 736 -15.26 32.67 -20.39
N TYR A 737 -16.09 33.14 -21.34
CA TYR A 737 -16.78 34.45 -21.22
C TYR A 737 -18.30 34.33 -21.07
N ASP A 738 -18.86 33.10 -21.09
CA ASP A 738 -20.25 32.81 -20.73
C ASP A 738 -20.25 32.20 -19.33
N GLU A 739 -20.61 33.01 -18.33
CA GLU A 739 -20.55 32.61 -16.91
C GLU A 739 -21.46 31.41 -16.59
N GLU A 740 -22.62 31.28 -17.24
CA GLU A 740 -23.55 30.17 -17.02
C GLU A 740 -22.94 28.86 -17.52
N LYS A 741 -22.40 28.84 -18.73
CA LYS A 741 -21.72 27.66 -19.29
C LYS A 741 -20.48 27.26 -18.50
N ALA A 742 -19.68 28.23 -18.06
CA ALA A 742 -18.53 27.98 -17.23
C ALA A 742 -18.92 27.35 -15.89
N ALA A 743 -19.99 27.81 -15.26
CA ALA A 743 -20.51 27.28 -14.01
C ALA A 743 -21.06 25.86 -14.20
N ASP A 744 -21.84 25.60 -15.25
CA ASP A 744 -22.37 24.28 -15.59
C ASP A 744 -21.26 23.29 -15.86
N ALA A 745 -20.23 23.67 -16.62
CA ALA A 745 -19.09 22.82 -16.90
C ALA A 745 -18.30 22.47 -15.62
N ARG A 746 -18.07 23.43 -14.71
CA ARG A 746 -17.43 23.16 -13.42
C ARG A 746 -18.25 22.19 -12.56
N ALA A 747 -19.58 22.36 -12.52
CA ALA A 747 -20.46 21.44 -11.79
C ALA A 747 -20.42 20.02 -12.36
N ALA A 748 -20.34 19.90 -13.69
CA ALA A 748 -20.20 18.62 -14.38
C ALA A 748 -18.84 17.97 -14.10
N VAL A 749 -17.74 18.74 -14.14
CA VAL A 749 -16.40 18.28 -13.77
C VAL A 749 -16.38 17.73 -12.34
N ALA A 750 -17.00 18.42 -11.38
CA ALA A 750 -17.08 17.97 -9.99
C ALA A 750 -17.80 16.61 -9.83
N ARG A 751 -18.79 16.29 -10.67
CA ARG A 751 -19.46 14.98 -10.67
C ARG A 751 -18.60 13.88 -11.30
N VAL A 752 -17.92 14.20 -12.40
CA VAL A 752 -17.21 13.21 -13.21
C VAL A 752 -15.86 12.83 -12.61
N ARG A 753 -15.16 13.76 -11.96
CA ARG A 753 -13.82 13.54 -11.40
C ARG A 753 -13.74 12.35 -10.47
N GLU A 754 -14.80 12.07 -9.69
CA GLU A 754 -14.84 10.93 -8.75
C GLU A 754 -14.65 9.57 -9.43
N ARG A 755 -14.91 9.46 -10.72
CA ARG A 755 -14.72 8.22 -11.51
C ARG A 755 -13.24 7.91 -11.75
N PHE A 756 -12.36 8.92 -11.64
CA PHE A 756 -10.96 8.84 -12.02
C PHE A 756 -10.00 8.93 -10.80
N THR A 757 -10.46 8.70 -9.59
CA THR A 757 -9.55 8.60 -8.44
C THR A 757 -8.70 7.33 -8.54
N TRP A 758 -7.46 7.35 -8.03
CA TRP A 758 -6.55 6.19 -8.07
C TRP A 758 -7.16 4.96 -7.40
N GLU A 759 -7.92 5.13 -6.32
CA GLU A 759 -8.59 4.06 -5.61
C GLU A 759 -9.61 3.32 -6.49
N ARG A 760 -10.30 4.07 -7.36
CA ARG A 760 -11.28 3.49 -8.31
C ARG A 760 -10.61 2.89 -9.53
N THR A 761 -9.66 3.60 -10.12
CA THR A 761 -9.05 3.18 -11.38
C THR A 761 -8.14 1.97 -11.23
N LEU A 762 -7.48 1.80 -10.07
CA LEU A 762 -6.60 0.67 -9.78
C LEU A 762 -7.32 -0.50 -9.10
N ARG A 763 -8.63 -0.39 -8.81
CA ARG A 763 -9.39 -1.46 -8.18
C ARG A 763 -9.26 -2.82 -8.89
N PRO A 764 -9.34 -2.94 -10.23
CA PRO A 764 -9.18 -4.23 -10.90
C PRO A 764 -7.82 -4.88 -10.64
N LEU A 765 -6.75 -4.10 -10.55
CA LEU A 765 -5.41 -4.60 -10.22
C LEU A 765 -5.31 -5.04 -8.76
N VAL A 766 -5.86 -4.26 -7.82
CA VAL A 766 -5.87 -4.61 -6.39
C VAL A 766 -6.65 -5.91 -6.17
N GLU A 767 -7.82 -6.05 -6.78
CA GLU A 767 -8.64 -7.26 -6.72
C GLU A 767 -7.90 -8.47 -7.32
N PHE A 768 -7.26 -8.32 -8.46
CA PHE A 768 -6.44 -9.38 -9.06
C PHE A 768 -5.27 -9.80 -8.16
N CYS A 769 -4.59 -8.86 -7.52
CA CYS A 769 -3.44 -9.17 -6.65
C CYS A 769 -3.83 -9.83 -5.31
N ARG A 770 -5.10 -9.81 -4.91
CA ARG A 770 -5.60 -10.59 -3.77
C ARG A 770 -5.58 -12.09 -4.06
N GLU A 771 -6.01 -12.47 -5.25
CA GLU A 771 -6.04 -13.86 -5.72
C GLU A 771 -5.39 -13.97 -7.11
N PRO A 772 -4.07 -13.77 -7.20
CA PRO A 772 -3.38 -13.79 -8.48
C PRO A 772 -3.39 -15.18 -9.08
N ARG A 773 -3.75 -15.28 -10.35
CA ARG A 773 -3.87 -16.55 -11.07
C ARG A 773 -3.16 -16.50 -12.41
N ARG A 774 -2.73 -17.67 -12.86
CA ARG A 774 -2.25 -17.84 -14.22
C ARG A 774 -3.43 -17.77 -15.20
N ALA A 775 -3.20 -17.14 -16.36
CA ALA A 775 -4.22 -17.16 -17.40
C ALA A 775 -4.55 -18.61 -17.81
N PRO A 776 -5.85 -18.98 -17.91
CA PRO A 776 -6.26 -20.37 -18.11
C PRO A 776 -5.66 -21.02 -19.37
N ASP A 777 -5.44 -20.25 -20.44
CA ASP A 777 -4.87 -20.71 -21.69
C ASP A 777 -3.37 -21.03 -21.60
N LEU A 778 -2.63 -20.42 -20.68
CA LEU A 778 -1.20 -20.67 -20.52
C LEU A 778 -0.91 -22.08 -19.96
N ALA A 779 -1.83 -22.64 -19.19
CA ALA A 779 -1.74 -24.02 -18.69
C ALA A 779 -1.87 -25.06 -19.80
N PHE A 780 -2.55 -24.74 -20.92
CA PHE A 780 -2.84 -25.65 -22.02
C PHE A 780 -1.87 -25.53 -23.21
N ARG A 781 -0.90 -24.62 -23.16
CA ARG A 781 0.01 -24.33 -24.29
C ARG A 781 1.00 -25.42 -24.67
N ALA A 782 1.16 -26.46 -23.90
CA ALA A 782 2.08 -27.57 -24.21
C ALA A 782 1.78 -28.31 -25.53
N GLY A 783 0.70 -27.98 -26.23
CA GLY A 783 0.28 -28.60 -27.51
C GLY A 783 -0.12 -27.64 -28.61
N LEU A 784 -0.06 -26.31 -28.40
CA LEU A 784 -0.39 -25.32 -29.44
C LEU A 784 0.83 -25.02 -30.32
N PRO A 785 0.62 -24.78 -31.66
CA PRO A 785 1.72 -24.39 -32.53
C PRO A 785 2.39 -23.11 -32.06
N ASP A 786 3.71 -23.00 -32.31
CA ASP A 786 4.50 -21.81 -31.99
C ASP A 786 3.81 -20.56 -32.57
N LEU A 787 3.48 -19.61 -31.73
CA LEU A 787 2.84 -18.36 -32.14
C LEU A 787 3.76 -17.58 -33.11
N PRO A 788 3.20 -16.95 -34.17
CA PRO A 788 3.96 -16.03 -35.00
C PRO A 788 4.54 -14.92 -34.12
N GLY A 789 5.85 -14.84 -33.94
CA GLY A 789 6.53 -13.89 -33.09
C GLY A 789 7.05 -14.44 -31.76
N ALA A 790 6.56 -15.58 -31.27
CA ALA A 790 7.20 -16.32 -30.19
C ALA A 790 8.46 -17.03 -30.74
N ARG A 791 9.49 -16.29 -31.06
CA ARG A 791 10.80 -16.88 -31.28
C ARG A 791 11.23 -17.49 -29.93
N ARG A 792 11.14 -18.83 -29.78
CA ARG A 792 12.10 -19.54 -28.93
C ARG A 792 13.44 -18.95 -29.29
N GLY A 793 14.17 -18.39 -28.31
CA GLY A 793 15.37 -17.61 -28.52
C GLY A 793 16.10 -18.02 -29.79
N ALA A 794 15.85 -17.34 -30.90
CA ALA A 794 16.41 -17.66 -32.18
C ALA A 794 17.91 -17.66 -31.92
N ALA A 795 18.55 -18.78 -32.24
CA ALA A 795 19.99 -18.89 -32.05
C ALA A 795 20.60 -17.63 -32.63
N ARG A 796 21.05 -16.71 -31.78
CA ARG A 796 21.58 -15.40 -32.17
C ARG A 796 22.52 -15.63 -33.33
N THR A 797 22.39 -14.83 -34.38
CA THR A 797 23.33 -14.88 -35.49
C THR A 797 24.76 -14.76 -34.90
N PRO A 798 25.78 -15.29 -35.57
CA PRO A 798 27.15 -15.13 -35.10
C PRO A 798 27.50 -13.67 -34.83
N GLU A 799 26.89 -12.73 -35.55
CA GLU A 799 27.08 -11.28 -35.41
C GLU A 799 26.40 -10.74 -34.14
N GLU A 800 25.19 -11.15 -33.85
CA GLU A 800 24.46 -10.80 -32.62
C GLU A 800 25.12 -11.39 -31.34
N ARG A 801 25.66 -12.63 -31.44
CA ARG A 801 26.46 -13.24 -30.38
C ARG A 801 27.78 -12.45 -30.16
N PHE A 802 28.40 -12.00 -31.21
CA PHE A 802 29.60 -11.19 -31.16
C PHE A 802 29.36 -9.84 -30.46
N GLN A 803 28.27 -9.14 -30.83
CA GLN A 803 27.86 -7.86 -30.22
C GLN A 803 27.52 -8.03 -28.74
N ALA A 804 26.77 -9.09 -28.40
CA ALA A 804 26.39 -9.40 -27.01
C ALA A 804 27.62 -9.75 -26.13
N ILE A 805 28.60 -10.49 -26.66
CA ILE A 805 29.85 -10.80 -25.94
C ILE A 805 30.71 -9.53 -25.79
N SER A 806 30.72 -8.67 -26.81
CA SER A 806 31.49 -7.42 -26.78
C SER A 806 30.93 -6.39 -25.80
N ALA A 807 29.62 -6.34 -25.64
CA ALA A 807 28.93 -5.40 -24.72
C ALA A 807 28.92 -5.87 -23.26
N ARG A 808 28.84 -7.19 -23.00
CA ARG A 808 28.59 -7.76 -21.66
C ARG A 808 29.80 -8.08 -20.81
N ARG A 809 31.04 -8.04 -21.34
CA ARG A 809 32.26 -8.47 -20.63
C ARG A 809 33.42 -7.50 -20.80
N HIS A 810 34.19 -7.27 -19.74
CA HIS A 810 35.38 -6.42 -19.77
C HIS A 810 36.66 -7.22 -19.46
N GLY A 811 37.78 -6.80 -20.01
CA GLY A 811 39.11 -7.38 -19.76
C GLY A 811 39.25 -8.84 -20.24
N LEU A 812 40.04 -9.65 -19.50
CA LEU A 812 40.37 -11.04 -19.84
C LEU A 812 39.15 -11.96 -20.06
N SER A 813 38.07 -11.75 -19.37
CA SER A 813 36.82 -12.56 -19.52
C SER A 813 36.12 -12.31 -20.86
N ARG A 814 36.22 -11.09 -21.41
CA ARG A 814 35.75 -10.73 -22.74
C ARG A 814 36.62 -11.40 -23.82
N ASP A 815 37.94 -11.36 -23.65
CA ASP A 815 38.88 -11.91 -24.62
C ASP A 815 38.79 -13.43 -24.71
N LEU A 816 38.57 -14.13 -23.58
CA LEU A 816 38.33 -15.57 -23.56
C LEU A 816 36.99 -15.96 -24.21
N ALA A 817 35.94 -15.21 -23.98
CA ALA A 817 34.64 -15.46 -24.58
C ALA A 817 34.62 -15.20 -26.08
N LEU A 818 35.32 -14.17 -26.56
CA LEU A 818 35.54 -13.90 -27.98
C LEU A 818 36.40 -14.96 -28.64
N ALA A 819 37.46 -15.44 -27.99
CA ALA A 819 38.31 -16.54 -28.51
C ALA A 819 37.48 -17.82 -28.66
N ARG A 820 36.61 -18.16 -27.68
CA ARG A 820 35.70 -19.32 -27.77
C ARG A 820 34.69 -19.13 -28.90
N HIS A 821 34.13 -17.92 -29.08
CA HIS A 821 33.22 -17.62 -30.18
C HIS A 821 33.88 -17.83 -31.56
N TYR A 822 35.08 -17.27 -31.78
CA TYR A 822 35.82 -17.46 -33.08
C TYR A 822 36.19 -18.91 -33.33
N LEU A 823 36.59 -19.67 -32.29
CA LEU A 823 36.86 -21.12 -32.42
C LEU A 823 35.63 -21.91 -32.84
N THR A 824 34.44 -21.59 -32.30
CA THR A 824 33.20 -22.31 -32.58
C THR A 824 32.50 -21.92 -33.89
N THR A 825 32.72 -20.70 -34.40
CA THR A 825 32.09 -20.18 -35.61
C THR A 825 32.96 -20.21 -36.86
N GLY A 826 34.26 -20.16 -36.72
CA GLY A 826 35.18 -20.06 -37.85
C GLY A 826 36.48 -20.86 -37.74
N GLY A 827 36.60 -21.70 -36.71
CA GLY A 827 37.77 -22.57 -36.50
C GLY A 827 39.06 -21.81 -36.09
N ILE A 828 40.15 -22.55 -36.03
CA ILE A 828 41.46 -22.05 -35.56
C ILE A 828 42.02 -20.93 -36.49
N SER A 829 41.74 -20.95 -37.78
CA SER A 829 42.17 -19.94 -38.76
C SER A 829 41.51 -18.56 -38.52
N SER A 830 40.23 -18.51 -38.15
CA SER A 830 39.52 -17.28 -37.83
C SER A 830 40.02 -16.63 -36.53
N LEU A 831 40.32 -17.45 -35.51
CA LEU A 831 40.94 -16.98 -34.27
C LEU A 831 42.34 -16.42 -34.51
N ALA A 832 43.22 -17.15 -35.29
CA ALA A 832 44.57 -16.73 -35.59
C ALA A 832 44.59 -15.37 -36.35
N GLY A 833 43.70 -15.18 -37.35
CA GLY A 833 43.56 -13.95 -38.11
C GLY A 833 43.21 -12.74 -37.25
N LYS A 834 42.29 -12.92 -36.27
CA LYS A 834 41.87 -11.84 -35.34
C LYS A 834 42.92 -11.54 -34.26
N VAL A 835 43.66 -12.51 -33.80
CA VAL A 835 44.76 -12.31 -32.86
C VAL A 835 45.89 -11.51 -33.57
N GLN A 836 46.18 -11.84 -34.80
CA GLN A 836 47.20 -11.16 -35.61
C GLN A 836 46.79 -9.70 -35.92
N SER A 837 45.55 -9.46 -36.29
CA SER A 837 44.99 -8.11 -36.50
C SER A 837 45.06 -7.23 -35.22
N ARG A 838 44.84 -7.81 -34.07
CA ARG A 838 44.89 -7.10 -32.79
C ARG A 838 46.31 -6.76 -32.34
N ILE A 839 47.28 -7.65 -32.63
CA ILE A 839 48.68 -7.40 -32.37
C ILE A 839 49.18 -6.27 -33.27
N THR A 840 48.77 -6.24 -34.54
CA THR A 840 49.14 -5.20 -35.52
C THR A 840 48.55 -3.83 -35.12
N HIS A 841 47.29 -3.78 -34.70
CA HIS A 841 46.66 -2.54 -34.20
C HIS A 841 47.33 -1.99 -32.94
N ARG A 842 47.67 -2.86 -31.97
CA ARG A 842 48.43 -2.45 -30.76
C ARG A 842 49.84 -1.95 -31.06
N ARG A 843 50.49 -2.42 -32.14
CA ARG A 843 51.78 -1.87 -32.60
C ARG A 843 51.63 -0.51 -33.28
N ALA A 844 50.53 -0.30 -34.01
CA ALA A 844 50.25 0.98 -34.69
C ALA A 844 49.77 2.11 -33.73
N SER A 845 49.27 1.76 -32.54
CA SER A 845 48.84 2.74 -31.51
C SER A 845 49.91 3.07 -30.45
N ARG A 846 51.13 2.51 -30.61
CA ARG A 846 52.32 2.77 -29.76
C ARG A 846 53.51 3.36 -30.54
N GLY A 847 53.29 3.73 -31.85
CA GLY A 847 54.24 4.43 -32.64
C GLY A 847 53.92 5.91 -32.81
#